data_d4a7bf0a91ff0a5fa8a3ea89afe6b908
#
_entry.id   d4a7bf0a91ff0a5fa8a3ea89afe6b908
#
_cell.length_a   1.000
_cell.length_b   1.000
_cell.length_c   1.000
_cell.angle_alpha   90.00
_cell.angle_beta   90.00
_cell.angle_gamma   90.00
#
_symmetry.space_group_name_H-M   'P 1'
#
loop_
_entity.id
_entity.type
_entity.pdbx_description
1 polymer ?
#
loop_
_entity_poly.entity_id
_entity_poly.type
_entity_poly.pdbx_seq_one_letter_code
_entity_poly.pdbx_strand_id
1 'polypeptide(L)'
;YVMVDTTKATTSNNGEEVGTNKIPDGATAASGAKFTLYKVMAQDDLIKYYNGENATYKDKEPVYTDFVDENSGTYTIKSDATVTGYKPVDATTDENGLAKFENLDIGLYVVIETETPKAVTKPVTPFLVSVPMTKVVTADSKQTATEWLYDIHVYPKNSTTVGEVTLKKMGAVGDKTDISAAPLAGVQFKLEHLRDGADASAEANWEHIKNENNGDYFTTADKTGVLTVKGLKPGIYRFTEIGYATGSEGKFIINDGAKYVFEVKANNDNTVTVSKPNDAENGADYEAKNSQVTVYNYAPDVDKDVKDRVNGGYQQGADYAVGDTIEYKVKVVIPANIGKLKTFFLTDTPTNLTDKTDSIKFYSDEDCTNEITSTDILVGTSGIAAYKNDGFKIDFDPKKLTSYAGKTIYITYEATLKKGAVTTTVGNNNTIDMTYSKKTSTDTTSAETETEADWNKIEDTAVVYTFQIDITKVGKDGTDETNLQGVEFKLYEQIAHQETPANDVLSDKDAKALGFKDTKKFSYKEVATDITKDGGKLTFTGLSNSKTATTDASRYWLVETKTVDGYNLLAKPVKVELSIAYKTSWSEKKEYNDGVWVKHELTKKDEKFEPDKNNDAMNGGTQSGYTVGDDKIGGQKTTIVNKKGFQLPVTGGFGTL
;
A
#
# COMPACT_ATOMS: atom_id res chain seq x y z
N TYR A 1 8.83 -36.81 33.79
CA TYR A 1 8.53 -35.38 33.59
C TYR A 1 9.64 -34.74 32.79
N VAL A 2 9.31 -34.05 31.75
CA VAL A 2 10.31 -33.36 30.89
C VAL A 2 10.65 -32.02 31.49
N MET A 3 11.94 -31.70 31.48
CA MET A 3 12.50 -30.44 31.98
C MET A 3 12.94 -29.52 30.88
N VAL A 4 12.59 -28.24 30.96
CA VAL A 4 12.86 -27.23 29.94
C VAL A 4 14.23 -26.55 30.14
N ASP A 5 14.83 -26.58 31.34
CA ASP A 5 16.11 -25.94 31.63
C ASP A 5 17.06 -26.96 32.30
N THR A 6 18.05 -27.44 31.55
CA THR A 6 19.01 -28.44 32.02
C THR A 6 19.94 -27.92 33.12
N THR A 7 20.00 -26.60 33.36
CA THR A 7 20.90 -26.01 34.37
C THR A 7 20.34 -26.05 35.78
N LYS A 8 19.04 -26.31 35.96
CA LYS A 8 18.35 -26.19 37.26
C LYS A 8 17.93 -27.54 37.91
N ALA A 9 18.12 -28.67 37.23
CA ALA A 9 17.58 -29.93 37.70
C ALA A 9 18.66 -30.85 38.24
N THR A 10 18.88 -30.81 39.50
CA THR A 10 19.81 -31.66 40.24
C THR A 10 19.15 -32.61 41.26
N THR A 11 17.85 -32.81 41.20
CA THR A 11 17.17 -33.73 42.14
C THR A 11 17.52 -35.18 41.76
N SER A 12 18.18 -35.87 42.65
CA SER A 12 18.38 -37.31 42.55
C SER A 12 17.05 -38.03 42.79
N ASN A 13 16.71 -38.99 41.94
CA ASN A 13 15.54 -39.81 42.08
C ASN A 13 15.89 -41.10 42.81
N ASN A 14 15.12 -41.44 43.87
CA ASN A 14 15.28 -42.67 44.67
C ASN A 14 14.29 -43.76 44.28
N GLY A 15 13.51 -43.60 43.22
CA GLY A 15 12.49 -44.50 42.78
C GLY A 15 11.10 -44.24 43.37
N GLU A 16 10.98 -43.29 44.30
CA GLU A 16 9.67 -42.89 44.88
C GLU A 16 9.13 -41.63 44.17
N GLU A 17 7.83 -41.37 44.38
CA GLU A 17 7.18 -40.19 43.85
C GLU A 17 7.73 -38.90 44.50
N VAL A 18 8.09 -37.91 43.69
CA VAL A 18 8.69 -36.64 44.18
C VAL A 18 7.59 -35.65 44.56
N GLY A 19 7.55 -35.29 45.87
CA GLY A 19 6.77 -34.18 46.42
C GLY A 19 5.27 -34.23 46.23
N THR A 20 4.57 -33.22 46.76
CA THR A 20 3.09 -33.13 46.69
C THR A 20 2.55 -32.78 45.32
N ASN A 21 3.36 -32.12 44.47
CA ASN A 21 2.96 -31.69 43.10
C ASN A 21 3.46 -32.64 42.00
N LYS A 22 4.12 -33.73 42.35
CA LYS A 22 4.61 -34.75 41.42
C LYS A 22 5.59 -34.28 40.33
N ILE A 23 5.95 -33.01 40.29
CA ILE A 23 6.88 -32.41 39.35
C ILE A 23 8.06 -31.80 40.11
N PRO A 24 9.32 -32.15 39.80
CA PRO A 24 10.49 -31.55 40.42
C PRO A 24 10.54 -30.03 40.20
N ASP A 25 11.05 -29.25 41.17
CA ASP A 25 11.19 -27.83 41.06
C ASP A 25 12.02 -27.43 39.83
N GLY A 26 11.49 -26.53 38.99
CA GLY A 26 12.10 -26.07 37.75
C GLY A 26 11.87 -26.97 36.54
N ALA A 27 11.11 -28.05 36.69
CA ALA A 27 10.65 -28.90 35.61
C ALA A 27 9.30 -28.41 35.04
N THR A 28 9.08 -28.68 33.74
CA THR A 28 7.76 -28.51 33.09
C THR A 28 7.33 -29.88 32.57
N ALA A 29 6.05 -30.23 32.78
CA ALA A 29 5.47 -31.46 32.24
C ALA A 29 5.52 -31.45 30.71
N ALA A 30 5.91 -32.55 30.08
CA ALA A 30 5.86 -32.75 28.64
C ALA A 30 4.79 -33.75 28.27
N SER A 31 3.72 -33.29 27.68
CA SER A 31 2.67 -34.12 27.10
C SER A 31 3.07 -34.65 25.73
N GLY A 32 2.66 -35.88 25.39
CA GLY A 32 2.87 -36.47 24.08
C GLY A 32 4.24 -37.17 23.88
N ALA A 33 5.05 -37.33 24.93
CA ALA A 33 6.25 -38.19 24.86
C ALA A 33 5.80 -39.67 24.92
N LYS A 34 6.16 -40.44 23.91
CA LYS A 34 5.87 -41.89 23.88
C LYS A 34 7.09 -42.66 24.31
N PHE A 35 6.91 -43.51 25.32
CA PHE A 35 7.90 -44.45 25.81
C PHE A 35 7.47 -45.86 25.49
N THR A 36 8.46 -46.67 25.02
CA THR A 36 8.29 -48.07 24.79
C THR A 36 9.18 -48.85 25.76
N LEU A 37 8.55 -49.78 26.51
CA LEU A 37 9.20 -50.63 27.51
C LEU A 37 9.50 -52.02 26.93
N TYR A 38 10.75 -52.40 26.98
CA TYR A 38 11.22 -53.72 26.51
C TYR A 38 11.78 -54.54 27.68
N LYS A 39 11.31 -55.76 27.88
CA LYS A 39 11.87 -56.68 28.89
C LYS A 39 13.14 -57.30 28.35
N VAL A 40 14.27 -57.09 29.00
CA VAL A 40 15.61 -57.51 28.56
C VAL A 40 16.19 -58.63 29.44
N MET A 41 15.67 -58.83 30.67
CA MET A 41 15.93 -60.01 31.47
C MET A 41 14.65 -60.55 32.06
N ALA A 42 14.47 -61.88 32.00
CA ALA A 42 13.41 -62.56 32.71
C ALA A 42 13.73 -62.64 34.21
N GLN A 43 12.75 -63.00 35.01
CA GLN A 43 12.87 -63.09 36.46
C GLN A 43 14.08 -63.95 36.88
N ASP A 44 14.24 -65.14 36.32
CA ASP A 44 15.32 -66.06 36.70
C ASP A 44 16.72 -65.48 36.39
N ASP A 45 16.88 -64.77 35.29
CA ASP A 45 18.14 -64.15 34.92
C ASP A 45 18.45 -62.88 35.75
N LEU A 46 17.42 -62.17 36.17
CA LEU A 46 17.54 -61.04 37.09
C LEU A 46 17.95 -61.51 38.48
N ILE A 47 17.35 -62.62 38.98
CA ILE A 47 17.73 -63.24 40.27
C ILE A 47 19.16 -63.73 40.23
N LYS A 48 19.60 -64.40 39.14
CA LYS A 48 21.00 -64.81 38.96
C LYS A 48 21.94 -63.60 38.96
N TYR A 49 21.53 -62.49 38.32
CA TYR A 49 22.31 -61.26 38.33
C TYR A 49 22.49 -60.74 39.76
N TYR A 50 21.42 -60.65 40.55
CA TYR A 50 21.52 -60.17 41.92
C TYR A 50 22.31 -61.09 42.83
N ASN A 51 22.37 -62.39 42.54
CA ASN A 51 23.20 -63.38 43.24
C ASN A 51 24.64 -63.43 42.75
N GLY A 52 25.01 -62.67 41.72
CA GLY A 52 26.34 -62.73 41.11
C GLY A 52 26.58 -64.01 40.26
N GLU A 53 25.52 -64.73 39.89
CA GLU A 53 25.55 -65.99 39.15
C GLU A 53 25.27 -65.85 37.64
N ASN A 54 24.91 -64.63 37.18
CA ASN A 54 24.66 -64.37 35.78
C ASN A 54 25.97 -64.36 35.00
N ALA A 55 26.15 -65.26 34.04
CA ALA A 55 27.40 -65.44 33.33
C ALA A 55 27.84 -64.20 32.53
N THR A 56 26.91 -63.41 32.01
CA THR A 56 27.17 -62.20 31.21
C THR A 56 27.51 -61.00 32.09
N TYR A 57 26.90 -60.90 33.28
CA TYR A 57 26.96 -59.72 34.15
C TYR A 57 27.59 -60.04 35.53
N LYS A 58 28.43 -61.08 35.58
CA LYS A 58 29.10 -61.50 36.83
C LYS A 58 30.06 -60.41 37.35
N ASP A 59 30.78 -59.78 36.45
CA ASP A 59 31.85 -58.81 36.76
C ASP A 59 31.52 -57.38 36.22
N LYS A 60 30.31 -57.13 35.73
CA LYS A 60 29.87 -55.85 35.24
C LYS A 60 28.39 -55.61 35.50
N GLU A 61 27.97 -54.37 35.55
CA GLU A 61 26.57 -53.99 35.56
C GLU A 61 25.99 -53.94 34.15
N PRO A 62 24.71 -54.30 33.95
CA PRO A 62 24.04 -54.08 32.68
C PRO A 62 23.86 -52.58 32.44
N VAL A 63 24.16 -52.15 31.24
CA VAL A 63 24.00 -50.78 30.77
C VAL A 63 23.08 -50.76 29.55
N TYR A 64 22.38 -49.66 29.32
CA TYR A 64 21.39 -49.61 28.22
C TYR A 64 22.03 -49.92 26.85
N THR A 65 23.29 -49.58 26.64
CA THR A 65 24.03 -49.89 25.38
C THR A 65 24.26 -51.37 25.12
N ASP A 66 24.08 -52.24 26.15
CA ASP A 66 24.07 -53.66 25.95
C ASP A 66 22.85 -54.10 25.13
N PHE A 67 21.73 -53.37 25.20
CA PHE A 67 20.43 -53.74 24.66
C PHE A 67 19.96 -52.83 23.52
N VAL A 68 20.51 -51.61 23.38
CA VAL A 68 20.02 -50.58 22.49
C VAL A 68 21.13 -50.12 21.56
N ASP A 69 20.80 -49.96 20.28
CA ASP A 69 21.63 -49.29 19.30
C ASP A 69 21.32 -47.82 19.21
N GLU A 70 22.33 -46.96 19.20
CA GLU A 70 22.21 -45.51 18.99
C GLU A 70 22.67 -45.19 17.55
N ASN A 71 21.79 -44.52 16.80
CA ASN A 71 22.10 -44.05 15.48
C ASN A 71 21.64 -42.60 15.31
N SER A 72 22.58 -41.65 15.25
CA SER A 72 22.31 -40.23 15.03
C SER A 72 21.24 -39.61 15.97
N GLY A 73 21.26 -40.02 17.26
CA GLY A 73 20.35 -39.51 18.28
C GLY A 73 18.98 -40.21 18.33
N THR A 74 18.81 -41.29 17.57
CA THR A 74 17.67 -42.20 17.70
C THR A 74 18.12 -43.49 18.37
N TYR A 75 17.24 -44.09 19.16
CA TYR A 75 17.51 -45.31 19.93
C TYR A 75 16.59 -46.44 19.47
N THR A 76 17.19 -47.59 19.13
CA THR A 76 16.43 -48.78 18.72
C THR A 76 16.86 -49.99 19.51
N ILE A 77 15.90 -50.83 19.89
CA ILE A 77 16.21 -52.10 20.59
C ILE A 77 16.97 -53.05 19.66
N LYS A 78 18.03 -53.69 20.14
CA LYS A 78 18.71 -54.73 19.40
C LYS A 78 17.83 -55.97 19.19
N SER A 79 17.92 -56.59 18.04
CA SER A 79 17.04 -57.67 17.59
C SER A 79 17.01 -58.91 18.53
N ASP A 80 18.09 -59.12 19.26
CA ASP A 80 18.30 -60.25 20.17
C ASP A 80 18.26 -59.87 21.66
N ALA A 81 17.97 -58.61 21.97
CA ALA A 81 18.04 -58.08 23.33
C ALA A 81 16.79 -58.34 24.18
N THR A 82 15.68 -58.70 23.57
CA THR A 82 14.41 -58.86 24.28
C THR A 82 14.18 -60.27 24.72
N VAL A 83 13.53 -60.44 25.89
CA VAL A 83 13.08 -61.76 26.37
C VAL A 83 12.11 -62.40 25.39
N THR A 84 12.40 -63.64 24.99
CA THR A 84 11.57 -64.37 24.01
C THR A 84 10.10 -64.41 24.41
N GLY A 85 9.24 -64.01 23.48
CA GLY A 85 7.78 -63.97 23.68
C GLY A 85 7.25 -62.73 24.41
N TYR A 86 8.10 -61.84 24.90
CA TYR A 86 7.68 -60.59 25.48
C TYR A 86 7.24 -59.59 24.38
N LYS A 87 6.06 -58.98 24.58
CA LYS A 87 5.57 -57.90 23.69
C LYS A 87 5.90 -56.57 24.32
N PRO A 88 6.55 -55.64 23.58
CA PRO A 88 6.80 -54.29 24.05
C PRO A 88 5.49 -53.59 24.50
N VAL A 89 5.58 -52.76 25.52
CA VAL A 89 4.45 -51.99 26.05
C VAL A 89 4.70 -50.52 25.81
N ASP A 90 3.76 -49.85 25.20
CA ASP A 90 3.79 -48.41 24.94
C ASP A 90 2.98 -47.62 25.98
N ALA A 91 3.50 -46.49 26.37
CA ALA A 91 2.76 -45.48 27.14
C ALA A 91 3.13 -44.07 26.68
N THR A 92 2.13 -43.22 26.56
CA THR A 92 2.31 -41.81 26.15
C THR A 92 2.00 -40.90 27.33
N THR A 93 2.83 -39.84 27.51
CA THR A 93 2.60 -38.90 28.60
C THR A 93 1.34 -38.07 28.38
N ASP A 94 0.54 -37.93 29.43
CA ASP A 94 -0.65 -37.10 29.51
C ASP A 94 -0.28 -35.60 29.65
N GLU A 95 -1.30 -34.73 29.87
CA GLU A 95 -1.13 -33.30 30.10
C GLU A 95 -0.30 -32.96 31.35
N ASN A 96 -0.19 -33.89 32.30
CA ASN A 96 0.64 -33.78 33.50
C ASN A 96 2.07 -34.34 33.28
N GLY A 97 2.39 -34.81 32.08
CA GLY A 97 3.67 -35.44 31.76
C GLY A 97 3.83 -36.85 32.30
N LEU A 98 2.75 -37.53 32.67
CA LEU A 98 2.76 -38.89 33.25
C LEU A 98 2.51 -39.94 32.17
N ALA A 99 3.46 -40.87 31.98
CA ALA A 99 3.27 -42.16 31.29
C ALA A 99 3.32 -43.29 32.30
N LYS A 100 2.38 -44.24 32.24
CA LYS A 100 2.21 -45.30 33.21
C LYS A 100 2.26 -46.68 32.56
N PHE A 101 3.06 -47.56 33.14
CA PHE A 101 3.14 -48.99 32.79
C PHE A 101 2.65 -49.81 33.96
N GLU A 102 1.67 -50.66 33.75
CA GLU A 102 1.00 -51.42 34.82
C GLU A 102 1.10 -52.93 34.59
N ASN A 103 0.99 -53.71 35.69
CA ASN A 103 1.02 -55.17 35.65
C ASN A 103 2.25 -55.78 35.01
N LEU A 104 3.42 -55.21 35.30
CA LEU A 104 4.69 -55.71 34.81
C LEU A 104 5.15 -56.94 35.61
N ASP A 105 5.60 -57.97 34.91
CA ASP A 105 6.26 -59.14 35.54
C ASP A 105 7.61 -58.73 36.13
N ILE A 106 8.08 -59.52 37.10
CA ILE A 106 9.45 -59.38 37.62
C ILE A 106 10.45 -59.51 36.48
N GLY A 107 11.42 -58.59 36.39
CA GLY A 107 12.43 -58.57 35.33
C GLY A 107 13.20 -57.24 35.24
N LEU A 108 14.17 -57.22 34.34
CA LEU A 108 14.86 -55.98 33.94
C LEU A 108 14.27 -55.48 32.64
N TYR A 109 14.04 -54.19 32.58
CA TYR A 109 13.44 -53.51 31.46
C TYR A 109 14.36 -52.35 30.97
N VAL A 110 14.39 -52.14 29.67
CA VAL A 110 14.93 -50.92 29.09
C VAL A 110 13.75 -50.05 28.60
N VAL A 111 13.79 -48.78 28.93
CA VAL A 111 12.81 -47.78 28.53
C VAL A 111 13.43 -46.89 27.44
N ILE A 112 12.77 -46.81 26.31
CA ILE A 112 13.18 -45.99 25.17
C ILE A 112 12.09 -44.98 24.89
N GLU A 113 12.42 -43.69 24.79
CA GLU A 113 11.53 -42.67 24.26
C GLU A 113 11.53 -42.78 22.73
N THR A 114 10.42 -43.29 22.19
CA THR A 114 10.27 -43.61 20.75
C THR A 114 9.64 -42.48 19.95
N GLU A 115 8.89 -41.58 20.62
CA GLU A 115 8.36 -40.34 20.04
C GLU A 115 8.57 -39.20 21.03
N THR A 116 9.17 -38.11 20.55
CA THR A 116 9.40 -36.91 21.36
C THR A 116 8.29 -35.88 21.12
N PRO A 117 7.87 -35.12 22.16
CA PRO A 117 7.02 -33.94 21.98
C PRO A 117 7.69 -32.90 21.07
N LYS A 118 6.89 -32.09 20.40
CA LYS A 118 7.40 -31.04 19.48
C LYS A 118 8.41 -30.09 20.12
N ALA A 119 8.33 -29.87 21.42
CA ALA A 119 9.23 -29.00 22.19
C ALA A 119 10.60 -29.63 22.53
N VAL A 120 10.80 -30.89 22.23
CA VAL A 120 11.99 -31.66 22.63
C VAL A 120 12.94 -31.79 21.43
N THR A 121 14.21 -31.44 21.63
CA THR A 121 15.26 -31.51 20.60
C THR A 121 15.95 -32.85 20.53
N LYS A 122 16.02 -33.57 21.64
CA LYS A 122 16.59 -34.94 21.72
C LYS A 122 15.78 -35.81 22.66
N PRO A 123 15.49 -37.05 22.30
CA PRO A 123 14.91 -38.02 23.21
C PRO A 123 15.82 -38.22 24.43
N VAL A 124 15.21 -38.61 25.51
CA VAL A 124 15.98 -38.98 26.70
C VAL A 124 16.85 -40.20 26.39
N THR A 125 18.06 -40.22 26.95
CA THR A 125 18.92 -41.40 26.87
C THR A 125 18.20 -42.60 27.47
N PRO A 126 18.13 -43.76 26.79
CA PRO A 126 17.48 -44.95 27.32
C PRO A 126 18.04 -45.34 28.70
N PHE A 127 17.17 -45.82 29.54
CA PHE A 127 17.53 -46.20 30.92
C PHE A 127 16.95 -47.55 31.29
N LEU A 128 17.58 -48.22 32.28
CA LEU A 128 17.14 -49.50 32.79
C LEU A 128 16.32 -49.34 34.06
N VAL A 129 15.29 -50.17 34.19
CA VAL A 129 14.45 -50.27 35.37
C VAL A 129 14.24 -51.74 35.73
N SER A 130 14.63 -52.16 36.92
CA SER A 130 14.29 -53.48 37.41
C SER A 130 12.95 -53.43 38.19
N VAL A 131 12.13 -54.44 38.01
CA VAL A 131 10.87 -54.62 38.79
C VAL A 131 11.03 -55.95 39.55
N PRO A 132 11.05 -55.92 40.90
CA PRO A 132 11.18 -54.73 41.75
C PRO A 132 12.58 -54.13 41.71
N MET A 133 12.72 -52.89 42.20
CA MET A 133 14.03 -52.28 42.46
C MET A 133 14.24 -52.01 43.94
N THR A 134 15.47 -51.93 44.38
CA THR A 134 15.80 -51.47 45.71
C THR A 134 15.71 -49.95 45.79
N LYS A 135 15.15 -49.42 46.84
CA LYS A 135 15.12 -47.97 47.06
C LYS A 135 16.54 -47.40 47.04
N VAL A 136 16.78 -46.40 46.19
CA VAL A 136 18.11 -45.75 46.11
C VAL A 136 18.26 -44.83 47.33
N VAL A 137 19.35 -45.04 48.07
CA VAL A 137 19.74 -44.19 49.20
C VAL A 137 20.83 -43.23 48.73
N THR A 138 20.73 -41.95 49.01
CA THR A 138 21.75 -40.97 48.63
C THR A 138 23.10 -41.31 49.23
N ALA A 139 24.18 -41.05 48.49
CA ALA A 139 25.56 -41.46 48.86
C ALA A 139 26.03 -40.98 50.26
N ASP A 140 25.43 -39.94 50.80
CA ASP A 140 25.75 -39.37 52.12
C ASP A 140 24.95 -39.97 53.27
N SER A 141 23.97 -40.80 52.98
CA SER A 141 23.14 -41.44 54.04
C SER A 141 23.73 -42.80 54.36
N LYS A 142 24.06 -43.04 55.60
CA LYS A 142 24.47 -44.36 56.14
C LYS A 142 23.26 -45.32 56.29
N GLN A 143 22.15 -45.06 55.61
CA GLN A 143 20.97 -45.87 55.66
C GLN A 143 21.08 -47.05 54.68
N THR A 144 20.82 -48.27 55.17
CA THR A 144 20.71 -49.46 54.34
C THR A 144 19.34 -49.53 53.70
N ALA A 145 19.27 -49.84 52.41
CA ALA A 145 18.01 -50.10 51.73
C ALA A 145 17.41 -51.41 52.31
N THR A 146 16.18 -51.31 52.83
CA THR A 146 15.49 -52.45 53.47
C THR A 146 14.23 -52.87 52.76
N GLU A 147 13.85 -52.15 51.67
CA GLU A 147 12.56 -52.31 51.00
C GLU A 147 12.71 -52.52 49.50
N TRP A 148 11.90 -53.39 48.94
CA TRP A 148 11.68 -53.54 47.52
C TRP A 148 10.57 -52.58 47.05
N LEU A 149 10.83 -51.78 46.03
CA LEU A 149 9.87 -50.94 45.36
C LEU A 149 9.27 -51.69 44.18
N TYR A 150 7.94 -51.78 44.18
CA TYR A 150 7.13 -52.31 43.07
C TYR A 150 6.44 -51.18 42.29
N ASP A 151 6.20 -50.04 42.95
CA ASP A 151 5.72 -48.81 42.36
C ASP A 151 6.94 -47.87 42.19
N ILE A 152 7.42 -47.74 40.94
CA ILE A 152 8.70 -47.11 40.64
C ILE A 152 8.47 -45.86 39.81
N HIS A 153 8.90 -44.72 40.32
CA HIS A 153 8.79 -43.43 39.69
C HIS A 153 10.14 -43.01 39.10
N VAL A 154 10.14 -42.66 37.80
CA VAL A 154 11.32 -42.20 37.05
C VAL A 154 11.02 -40.85 36.42
N TYR A 155 12.01 -39.94 36.45
CA TYR A 155 11.87 -38.56 35.96
C TYR A 155 12.89 -38.31 34.87
N PRO A 156 12.66 -38.81 33.65
CA PRO A 156 13.55 -38.58 32.51
C PRO A 156 13.56 -37.11 32.13
N LYS A 157 14.70 -36.63 31.62
CA LYS A 157 14.94 -35.21 31.30
C LYS A 157 15.25 -35.06 29.83
N ASN A 158 14.46 -34.29 29.12
CA ASN A 158 14.68 -33.96 27.73
C ASN A 158 15.34 -32.60 27.57
N SER A 159 16.12 -32.45 26.54
CA SER A 159 16.67 -31.16 26.14
C SER A 159 15.67 -30.41 25.28
N THR A 160 15.51 -29.11 25.55
CA THR A 160 14.68 -28.23 24.74
C THR A 160 15.50 -27.04 24.25
N THR A 161 15.07 -26.41 23.20
CA THR A 161 15.64 -25.16 22.71
C THR A 161 14.55 -24.10 22.55
N VAL A 162 14.92 -22.85 22.48
CA VAL A 162 14.02 -21.74 22.20
C VAL A 162 14.46 -21.02 20.95
N GLY A 163 13.48 -20.51 20.22
CA GLY A 163 13.71 -19.78 18.98
C GLY A 163 13.43 -18.31 19.07
N GLU A 164 13.81 -17.63 18.03
CA GLU A 164 13.48 -16.24 17.76
C GLU A 164 12.71 -16.16 16.46
N VAL A 165 11.65 -15.37 16.41
CA VAL A 165 10.93 -15.03 15.18
C VAL A 165 10.91 -13.54 14.99
N THR A 166 11.13 -13.10 13.76
CA THR A 166 11.01 -11.73 13.31
C THR A 166 9.80 -11.59 12.41
N LEU A 167 8.85 -10.70 12.73
CA LEU A 167 7.83 -10.27 11.78
C LEU A 167 8.31 -9.01 11.07
N LYS A 168 8.32 -9.03 9.74
CA LYS A 168 8.59 -7.88 8.86
C LYS A 168 7.28 -7.43 8.22
N LYS A 169 6.84 -6.22 8.56
CA LYS A 169 5.64 -5.62 8.01
C LYS A 169 6.01 -4.67 6.87
N MET A 170 5.34 -4.84 5.73
CA MET A 170 5.54 -4.04 4.53
C MET A 170 4.25 -3.35 4.14
N GLY A 171 4.37 -2.13 3.60
CA GLY A 171 3.28 -1.42 2.93
C GLY A 171 3.57 -1.38 1.43
N ALA A 172 2.59 -1.73 0.60
CA ALA A 172 2.69 -1.74 -0.85
C ALA A 172 1.47 -1.07 -1.50
N VAL A 173 1.67 -0.39 -2.61
CA VAL A 173 0.57 0.16 -3.43
C VAL A 173 0.15 -0.90 -4.44
N GLY A 174 -1.15 -1.16 -4.53
CA GLY A 174 -1.68 -2.24 -5.36
C GLY A 174 -1.45 -3.60 -4.74
N ASP A 175 -0.31 -4.22 -4.98
CA ASP A 175 0.05 -5.54 -4.47
C ASP A 175 1.52 -5.66 -4.04
N LYS A 176 1.94 -6.86 -3.64
CA LYS A 176 3.30 -7.15 -3.19
C LYS A 176 4.40 -7.01 -4.25
N THR A 177 4.03 -6.84 -5.53
CA THR A 177 4.99 -6.62 -6.62
C THR A 177 5.34 -5.14 -6.79
N ASP A 178 4.73 -4.25 -6.00
CA ASP A 178 5.09 -2.83 -5.98
C ASP A 178 6.57 -2.66 -5.64
N ILE A 179 7.32 -2.15 -6.60
CA ILE A 179 8.76 -1.87 -6.47
C ILE A 179 9.06 -0.79 -5.43
N SER A 180 8.07 0.00 -5.05
CA SER A 180 8.18 1.03 -4.01
C SER A 180 7.69 0.56 -2.63
N ALA A 181 7.39 -0.74 -2.48
CA ALA A 181 6.99 -1.31 -1.20
C ALA A 181 8.06 -1.04 -0.12
N ALA A 182 7.62 -0.58 1.03
CA ALA A 182 8.50 -0.11 2.10
C ALA A 182 8.08 -0.69 3.46
N PRO A 183 9.01 -0.75 4.42
CA PRO A 183 8.69 -1.14 5.79
C PRO A 183 7.57 -0.29 6.38
N LEU A 184 6.62 -0.94 7.06
CA LEU A 184 5.48 -0.29 7.68
C LEU A 184 5.59 -0.36 9.21
N ALA A 185 5.86 0.78 9.81
CA ALA A 185 5.99 0.96 11.26
C ALA A 185 4.64 1.15 11.95
N GLY A 186 4.61 0.96 13.26
CA GLY A 186 3.46 1.29 14.10
C GLY A 186 2.27 0.35 13.98
N VAL A 187 2.39 -0.80 13.29
CA VAL A 187 1.33 -1.80 13.21
C VAL A 187 1.42 -2.75 14.39
N GLN A 188 0.30 -2.98 15.05
CA GLN A 188 0.18 -3.83 16.24
C GLN A 188 -0.29 -5.24 15.90
N PHE A 189 0.33 -6.20 16.56
CA PHE A 189 0.02 -7.62 16.44
C PHE A 189 -0.18 -8.25 17.80
N LYS A 190 -1.19 -9.10 17.93
CA LYS A 190 -1.35 -10.06 19.01
C LYS A 190 -0.56 -11.33 18.64
N LEU A 191 0.19 -11.89 19.57
CA LEU A 191 0.84 -13.18 19.40
C LEU A 191 0.14 -14.24 20.24
N GLU A 192 -0.12 -15.42 19.65
CA GLU A 192 -0.78 -16.52 20.31
C GLU A 192 -0.05 -17.84 19.99
N HIS A 193 -0.05 -18.76 20.97
CA HIS A 193 0.49 -20.11 20.87
C HIS A 193 -0.64 -21.12 20.85
N LEU A 194 -0.62 -22.07 19.95
CA LEU A 194 -1.55 -23.19 19.94
C LEU A 194 -1.14 -24.20 21.03
N ARG A 195 -2.05 -24.58 21.92
CA ARG A 195 -1.79 -25.65 22.89
C ARG A 195 -1.35 -26.93 22.19
N ASP A 196 -0.38 -27.62 22.76
CA ASP A 196 0.17 -28.84 22.18
C ASP A 196 -0.91 -29.90 21.92
N GLY A 197 -0.95 -30.41 20.69
CA GLY A 197 -1.94 -31.41 20.27
C GLY A 197 -3.37 -30.92 20.10
N ALA A 198 -3.64 -29.63 20.30
CA ALA A 198 -4.98 -29.07 20.19
C ALA A 198 -5.38 -28.76 18.74
N ASP A 199 -6.69 -28.70 18.48
CA ASP A 199 -7.26 -28.32 17.19
C ASP A 199 -7.10 -26.81 16.95
N ALA A 200 -6.38 -26.44 15.89
CA ALA A 200 -6.12 -25.06 15.52
C ALA A 200 -7.39 -24.28 15.09
N SER A 201 -8.48 -24.98 14.73
CA SER A 201 -9.74 -24.35 14.33
C SER A 201 -10.50 -23.74 15.51
N ALA A 202 -10.27 -24.22 16.73
CA ALA A 202 -10.93 -23.73 17.93
C ALA A 202 -10.14 -22.57 18.56
N GLU A 203 -10.72 -21.37 18.59
CA GLU A 203 -10.10 -20.16 19.17
C GLU A 203 -9.68 -20.34 20.63
N ALA A 204 -10.43 -21.12 21.43
CA ALA A 204 -10.12 -21.38 22.83
C ALA A 204 -8.81 -22.15 23.05
N ASN A 205 -8.26 -22.77 21.99
CA ASN A 205 -7.01 -23.50 22.06
C ASN A 205 -5.77 -22.62 21.84
N TRP A 206 -5.97 -21.33 21.54
CA TRP A 206 -4.90 -20.37 21.33
C TRP A 206 -4.66 -19.55 22.60
N GLU A 207 -3.45 -19.63 23.12
CA GLU A 207 -3.01 -18.94 24.32
C GLU A 207 -2.30 -17.65 23.99
N HIS A 208 -2.75 -16.54 24.57
CA HIS A 208 -2.16 -15.22 24.35
C HIS A 208 -0.77 -15.12 24.98
N ILE A 209 0.19 -14.60 24.20
CA ILE A 209 1.56 -14.28 24.66
C ILE A 209 1.69 -12.78 24.80
N LYS A 210 2.06 -12.34 25.99
CA LYS A 210 2.33 -10.93 26.28
C LYS A 210 3.76 -10.54 25.89
N ASN A 211 3.96 -9.28 25.54
CA ASN A 211 5.29 -8.74 25.28
C ASN A 211 6.12 -8.59 26.57
N GLU A 212 7.40 -8.25 26.46
CA GLU A 212 8.34 -8.11 27.58
C GLU A 212 7.89 -7.11 28.66
N ASN A 213 7.05 -6.14 28.29
CA ASN A 213 6.48 -5.14 29.20
C ASN A 213 5.09 -5.55 29.75
N ASN A 214 4.73 -6.82 29.65
CA ASN A 214 3.40 -7.36 30.01
C ASN A 214 2.23 -6.75 29.22
N GLY A 215 2.49 -6.13 28.06
CA GLY A 215 1.50 -5.60 27.15
C GLY A 215 0.92 -6.67 26.23
N ASP A 216 -0.30 -6.43 25.75
CA ASP A 216 -1.04 -7.38 24.93
C ASP A 216 -0.60 -7.40 23.45
N TYR A 217 0.13 -6.38 22.99
CA TYR A 217 0.49 -6.22 21.59
C TYR A 217 1.98 -6.03 21.38
N PHE A 218 2.46 -6.56 20.26
CA PHE A 218 3.77 -6.29 19.69
C PHE A 218 3.61 -5.27 18.57
N THR A 219 4.45 -4.23 18.55
CA THR A 219 4.35 -3.14 17.56
C THR A 219 5.58 -3.13 16.66
N THR A 220 5.36 -2.97 15.34
CA THR A 220 6.46 -2.87 14.38
C THR A 220 7.26 -1.58 14.58
N ALA A 221 8.58 -1.72 14.60
CA ALA A 221 9.50 -0.64 14.91
C ALA A 221 9.57 0.43 13.81
N ASP A 222 9.88 1.66 14.22
CA ASP A 222 10.09 2.79 13.31
C ASP A 222 11.19 2.50 12.29
N LYS A 223 11.01 2.97 11.07
CA LYS A 223 11.91 2.84 9.90
C LYS A 223 12.14 1.42 9.37
N THR A 224 12.02 0.39 10.19
CA THR A 224 12.33 -0.99 9.79
C THR A 224 11.10 -1.86 9.56
N GLY A 225 9.94 -1.48 10.13
CA GLY A 225 8.72 -2.28 10.06
C GLY A 225 8.83 -3.65 10.72
N VAL A 226 9.81 -3.83 11.60
CA VAL A 226 10.17 -5.12 12.20
C VAL A 226 9.73 -5.18 13.66
N LEU A 227 9.22 -6.33 14.09
CA LEU A 227 9.14 -6.73 15.48
C LEU A 227 9.83 -8.09 15.65
N THR A 228 10.46 -8.32 16.80
CA THR A 228 11.17 -9.56 17.10
C THR A 228 10.68 -10.12 18.42
N VAL A 229 10.39 -11.42 18.43
CA VAL A 229 10.00 -12.15 19.64
C VAL A 229 11.00 -13.25 19.89
N LYS A 230 11.57 -13.27 21.09
CA LYS A 230 12.56 -14.26 21.55
C LYS A 230 11.97 -15.24 22.54
N GLY A 231 12.69 -16.35 22.74
CA GLY A 231 12.33 -17.34 23.76
C GLY A 231 11.12 -18.20 23.41
N LEU A 232 10.74 -18.29 22.11
CA LEU A 232 9.65 -19.14 21.67
C LEU A 232 10.05 -20.61 21.73
N LYS A 233 9.26 -21.42 22.43
CA LYS A 233 9.40 -22.88 22.41
C LYS A 233 8.98 -23.42 21.04
N PRO A 234 9.47 -24.61 20.62
CA PRO A 234 8.90 -25.29 19.48
C PRO A 234 7.39 -25.47 19.61
N GLY A 235 6.65 -25.14 18.54
CA GLY A 235 5.18 -25.17 18.56
C GLY A 235 4.59 -24.38 17.40
N ILE A 236 3.26 -24.31 17.37
CA ILE A 236 2.51 -23.55 16.36
C ILE A 236 2.06 -22.23 16.97
N TYR A 237 2.33 -21.15 16.26
CA TYR A 237 2.05 -19.77 16.68
C TYR A 237 1.27 -19.04 15.60
N ARG A 238 0.61 -17.95 15.98
CA ARG A 238 0.04 -17.01 15.02
C ARG A 238 0.22 -15.57 15.49
N PHE A 239 0.54 -14.71 14.54
CA PHE A 239 0.35 -13.27 14.69
C PHE A 239 -1.05 -12.91 14.17
N THR A 240 -1.80 -12.13 14.93
CA THR A 240 -3.07 -11.55 14.49
C THR A 240 -2.90 -10.04 14.39
N GLU A 241 -3.16 -9.47 13.21
CA GLU A 241 -3.07 -8.03 13.00
C GLU A 241 -4.25 -7.31 13.64
N ILE A 242 -3.99 -6.25 14.39
CA ILE A 242 -5.00 -5.54 15.19
C ILE A 242 -5.27 -4.13 14.61
N GLY A 243 -4.20 -3.40 14.25
CA GLY A 243 -4.35 -2.04 13.78
C GLY A 243 -3.07 -1.24 13.89
N TYR A 244 -3.18 0.07 13.74
CA TYR A 244 -2.09 0.99 14.06
C TYR A 244 -2.07 1.30 15.55
N ALA A 245 -0.87 1.48 16.10
CA ALA A 245 -0.71 2.14 17.38
C ALA A 245 -1.17 3.62 17.25
N THR A 246 -1.70 4.17 18.33
CA THR A 246 -2.19 5.56 18.35
C THR A 246 -1.13 6.53 17.84
N GLY A 247 -1.48 7.36 16.86
CA GLY A 247 -0.60 8.34 16.22
C GLY A 247 0.31 7.77 15.13
N SER A 248 0.12 6.50 14.73
CA SER A 248 0.88 5.85 13.66
C SER A 248 0.03 5.55 12.43
N GLU A 249 -1.20 6.07 12.36
CA GLU A 249 -2.15 5.85 11.27
C GLU A 249 -1.57 6.31 9.93
N GLY A 250 -1.80 5.53 8.88
CA GLY A 250 -1.28 5.79 7.54
C GLY A 250 -2.26 5.36 6.45
N LYS A 251 -1.84 5.55 5.19
CA LYS A 251 -2.66 5.25 4.00
C LYS A 251 -2.92 3.75 3.76
N PHE A 252 -2.13 2.86 4.38
CA PHE A 252 -2.25 1.43 4.14
C PHE A 252 -3.41 0.82 4.92
N ILE A 253 -4.17 -0.04 4.25
CA ILE A 253 -5.35 -0.70 4.77
C ILE A 253 -4.91 -1.78 5.76
N ILE A 254 -5.40 -1.73 7.00
CA ILE A 254 -5.15 -2.76 8.01
C ILE A 254 -5.90 -4.04 7.64
N ASN A 255 -5.21 -5.18 7.67
CA ASN A 255 -5.83 -6.49 7.53
C ASN A 255 -6.38 -6.94 8.90
N ASP A 256 -7.45 -6.28 9.38
CA ASP A 256 -8.00 -6.45 10.72
C ASP A 256 -8.39 -7.91 10.98
N GLY A 257 -7.86 -8.48 12.08
CA GLY A 257 -8.07 -9.87 12.46
C GLY A 257 -7.39 -10.91 11.57
N ALA A 258 -6.57 -10.50 10.60
CA ALA A 258 -5.83 -11.45 9.75
C ALA A 258 -4.80 -12.23 10.58
N LYS A 259 -4.81 -13.55 10.40
CA LYS A 259 -4.00 -14.50 11.16
C LYS A 259 -2.86 -15.05 10.31
N TYR A 260 -1.65 -14.91 10.79
CA TYR A 260 -0.42 -15.33 10.13
C TYR A 260 0.21 -16.46 10.95
N VAL A 261 -0.14 -17.70 10.60
CA VAL A 261 0.27 -18.91 11.33
C VAL A 261 1.68 -19.33 10.92
N PHE A 262 2.52 -19.65 11.90
CA PHE A 262 3.86 -20.17 11.67
C PHE A 262 4.20 -21.27 12.69
N GLU A 263 5.11 -22.14 12.33
CA GLU A 263 5.63 -23.21 13.19
C GLU A 263 7.09 -22.91 13.54
N VAL A 264 7.39 -22.94 14.83
CA VAL A 264 8.76 -22.98 15.37
C VAL A 264 9.10 -24.44 15.58
N LYS A 265 10.01 -25.00 14.77
CA LYS A 265 10.39 -26.41 14.81
C LYS A 265 11.80 -26.56 15.35
N ALA A 266 11.97 -27.42 16.36
CA ALA A 266 13.28 -27.81 16.84
C ALA A 266 13.98 -28.75 15.85
N ASN A 267 15.27 -28.54 15.64
CA ASN A 267 16.12 -29.41 14.83
C ASN A 267 17.05 -30.24 15.72
N ASN A 268 17.54 -31.36 15.20
CA ASN A 268 18.43 -32.27 15.94
C ASN A 268 19.78 -31.66 16.35
N ASP A 269 20.16 -30.53 15.76
CA ASP A 269 21.39 -29.78 16.06
C ASP A 269 21.20 -28.66 17.10
N ASN A 270 20.08 -28.65 17.82
CA ASN A 270 19.66 -27.61 18.77
C ASN A 270 19.38 -26.23 18.15
N THR A 271 19.19 -26.14 16.84
CA THR A 271 18.67 -24.96 16.16
C THR A 271 17.15 -25.02 16.06
N VAL A 272 16.53 -23.90 15.68
CA VAL A 272 15.11 -23.85 15.33
C VAL A 272 14.94 -23.35 13.91
N THR A 273 13.89 -23.84 13.25
CA THR A 273 13.42 -23.29 11.97
C THR A 273 12.03 -22.72 12.12
N VAL A 274 11.72 -21.68 11.37
CA VAL A 274 10.38 -21.09 11.27
C VAL A 274 9.87 -21.32 9.86
N SER A 275 8.68 -21.90 9.76
CA SER A 275 8.03 -22.22 8.49
C SER A 275 6.52 -22.08 8.59
N LYS A 276 5.81 -22.10 7.45
CA LYS A 276 4.36 -22.30 7.46
C LYS A 276 4.06 -23.76 7.83
N PRO A 277 3.05 -24.03 8.67
CA PRO A 277 2.55 -25.38 8.85
C PRO A 277 1.99 -25.93 7.54
N ASN A 278 2.18 -27.24 7.28
CA ASN A 278 1.78 -27.86 6.01
C ASN A 278 0.28 -27.78 5.71
N ASP A 279 -0.57 -27.64 6.72
CA ASP A 279 -2.03 -27.66 6.60
C ASP A 279 -2.68 -26.28 6.88
N ALA A 280 -1.89 -25.22 7.03
CA ALA A 280 -2.48 -23.90 7.24
C ALA A 280 -3.12 -23.40 5.96
N GLU A 281 -4.44 -23.19 5.96
CA GLU A 281 -5.16 -22.38 4.97
C GLU A 281 -4.62 -20.93 5.05
N ASN A 282 -3.51 -20.73 4.43
CA ASN A 282 -2.83 -19.45 4.47
C ASN A 282 -3.23 -18.68 3.23
N GLY A 283 -3.91 -17.57 3.41
CA GLY A 283 -4.02 -16.58 2.38
C GLY A 283 -2.64 -16.36 1.74
N ALA A 284 -2.59 -16.18 0.43
CA ALA A 284 -1.38 -16.09 -0.39
C ALA A 284 -0.43 -14.92 0.00
N ASP A 285 -0.75 -14.16 1.03
CA ASP A 285 -0.24 -12.81 1.28
C ASP A 285 0.86 -12.73 2.35
N TYR A 286 1.42 -13.85 2.81
CA TYR A 286 2.57 -13.82 3.70
C TYR A 286 3.52 -15.00 3.49
N GLU A 287 4.78 -14.81 3.90
CA GLU A 287 5.82 -15.85 3.90
C GLU A 287 6.31 -16.10 5.32
N ALA A 288 6.60 -17.35 5.67
CA ALA A 288 7.30 -17.73 6.90
C ALA A 288 8.49 -18.64 6.54
N LYS A 289 9.69 -18.09 6.61
CA LYS A 289 10.96 -18.79 6.32
C LYS A 289 12.13 -18.07 6.98
N ASN A 290 13.22 -18.78 7.23
CA ASN A 290 14.47 -18.20 7.75
C ASN A 290 14.27 -17.37 9.02
N SER A 291 13.47 -17.88 9.97
CA SER A 291 13.10 -17.17 11.21
C SER A 291 12.35 -15.85 11.02
N GLN A 292 11.81 -15.60 9.82
CA GLN A 292 11.07 -14.38 9.50
C GLN A 292 9.68 -14.70 8.96
N VAL A 293 8.68 -13.94 9.43
CA VAL A 293 7.33 -13.87 8.88
C VAL A 293 7.17 -12.51 8.19
N THR A 294 6.97 -12.51 6.87
CA THR A 294 6.81 -11.27 6.08
C THR A 294 5.35 -11.10 5.69
N VAL A 295 4.77 -9.95 6.03
CA VAL A 295 3.35 -9.64 5.80
C VAL A 295 3.17 -8.26 5.19
N TYR A 296 2.13 -8.10 4.36
CA TYR A 296 1.86 -6.87 3.60
C TYR A 296 0.53 -6.25 3.96
N ASN A 297 0.50 -4.92 4.00
CA ASN A 297 -0.72 -4.13 3.89
C ASN A 297 -0.70 -3.36 2.58
N TYR A 298 -1.87 -3.22 1.97
CA TYR A 298 -2.01 -2.59 0.66
C TYR A 298 -2.69 -1.24 0.77
N ALA A 299 -2.39 -0.36 -0.17
CA ALA A 299 -3.11 0.89 -0.38
C ALA A 299 -3.51 1.01 -1.84
N PRO A 300 -4.62 1.68 -2.17
CA PRO A 300 -4.87 2.17 -3.51
C PRO A 300 -3.96 3.34 -3.84
N ASP A 301 -3.97 3.73 -5.11
CA ASP A 301 -3.41 4.99 -5.57
C ASP A 301 -4.32 5.63 -6.61
N VAL A 302 -4.28 6.95 -6.72
CA VAL A 302 -5.00 7.73 -7.72
C VAL A 302 -4.06 8.76 -8.33
N ASP A 303 -4.14 8.93 -9.66
CA ASP A 303 -3.32 9.87 -10.42
C ASP A 303 -4.20 10.47 -11.52
N LYS A 304 -4.28 11.79 -11.59
CA LYS A 304 -5.18 12.51 -12.48
C LYS A 304 -4.42 13.44 -13.40
N ASP A 305 -4.59 13.22 -14.67
CA ASP A 305 -3.98 14.02 -15.73
C ASP A 305 -5.03 14.72 -16.60
N VAL A 306 -4.63 15.85 -17.17
CA VAL A 306 -5.36 16.57 -18.22
C VAL A 306 -4.64 16.42 -19.54
N LYS A 307 -5.38 16.29 -20.62
CA LYS A 307 -4.81 16.19 -21.98
C LYS A 307 -4.24 17.51 -22.42
N ASP A 308 -3.00 17.51 -22.87
CA ASP A 308 -2.39 18.68 -23.49
C ASP A 308 -3.01 18.94 -24.88
N ARG A 309 -3.52 20.13 -25.08
CA ARG A 309 -4.16 20.56 -26.32
C ARG A 309 -3.19 20.59 -27.52
N VAL A 310 -1.90 20.79 -27.26
CA VAL A 310 -0.86 20.96 -28.29
C VAL A 310 -0.26 19.63 -28.72
N ASN A 311 0.21 18.81 -27.76
CA ASN A 311 0.89 17.55 -28.06
C ASN A 311 0.01 16.31 -27.93
N GLY A 312 -1.19 16.45 -27.35
CA GLY A 312 -2.15 15.36 -27.17
C GLY A 312 -1.80 14.36 -26.06
N GLY A 313 -0.68 14.55 -25.35
CA GLY A 313 -0.30 13.74 -24.20
C GLY A 313 -1.05 14.15 -22.93
N TYR A 314 -1.07 13.27 -21.93
CA TYR A 314 -1.64 13.55 -20.61
C TYR A 314 -0.55 14.01 -19.65
N GLN A 315 -0.86 15.03 -18.85
CA GLN A 315 0.07 15.64 -17.89
C GLN A 315 -0.70 16.39 -16.79
N GLN A 316 -0.01 16.84 -15.74
CA GLN A 316 -0.63 17.47 -14.56
C GLN A 316 -1.24 18.87 -14.83
N GLY A 317 -0.99 19.46 -15.97
CA GLY A 317 -1.56 20.75 -16.30
C GLY A 317 -1.54 21.04 -17.80
N ALA A 318 -2.51 21.81 -18.27
CA ALA A 318 -2.64 22.25 -19.65
C ALA A 318 -3.32 23.61 -19.72
N ASP A 319 -3.33 24.24 -20.92
CA ASP A 319 -4.06 25.48 -21.12
C ASP A 319 -5.22 25.29 -22.11
N TYR A 320 -6.33 25.96 -21.80
CA TYR A 320 -7.55 25.93 -22.61
C TYR A 320 -8.26 27.28 -22.60
N ALA A 321 -9.04 27.53 -23.64
CA ALA A 321 -9.94 28.68 -23.68
C ALA A 321 -11.28 28.35 -22.99
N VAL A 322 -11.96 29.37 -22.53
CA VAL A 322 -13.33 29.25 -22.00
C VAL A 322 -14.24 28.65 -23.06
N GLY A 323 -15.01 27.61 -22.67
CA GLY A 323 -15.91 26.88 -23.53
C GLY A 323 -15.27 25.68 -24.26
N ASP A 324 -13.95 25.52 -24.18
CA ASP A 324 -13.28 24.34 -24.75
C ASP A 324 -13.69 23.06 -24.00
N THR A 325 -13.74 21.95 -24.73
CA THR A 325 -13.88 20.61 -24.16
C THR A 325 -12.49 20.09 -23.79
N ILE A 326 -12.36 19.65 -22.55
CA ILE A 326 -11.11 19.23 -21.93
C ILE A 326 -11.24 17.77 -21.55
N GLU A 327 -10.33 16.94 -21.99
CA GLU A 327 -10.29 15.53 -21.67
C GLU A 327 -9.36 15.28 -20.47
N TYR A 328 -9.85 14.52 -19.49
CA TYR A 328 -9.10 14.04 -18.34
C TYR A 328 -8.92 12.54 -18.38
N LYS A 329 -7.81 12.07 -17.80
CA LYS A 329 -7.56 10.65 -17.54
C LYS A 329 -7.19 10.45 -16.07
N VAL A 330 -7.87 9.53 -15.41
CA VAL A 330 -7.60 9.14 -14.02
C VAL A 330 -7.12 7.70 -14.00
N LYS A 331 -5.96 7.47 -13.41
CA LYS A 331 -5.39 6.17 -13.14
C LYS A 331 -5.75 5.76 -11.71
N VAL A 332 -6.31 4.58 -11.54
CA VAL A 332 -6.74 4.05 -10.24
C VAL A 332 -6.06 2.71 -10.01
N VAL A 333 -5.19 2.63 -9.02
CA VAL A 333 -4.54 1.39 -8.59
C VAL A 333 -5.44 0.70 -7.57
N ILE A 334 -5.88 -0.51 -7.89
CA ILE A 334 -6.79 -1.30 -7.04
C ILE A 334 -5.95 -2.11 -6.04
N PRO A 335 -6.19 -2.00 -4.72
CA PRO A 335 -5.43 -2.78 -3.74
C PRO A 335 -5.80 -4.26 -3.81
N ALA A 336 -4.82 -5.15 -3.56
CA ALA A 336 -5.00 -6.60 -3.66
C ALA A 336 -6.09 -7.14 -2.72
N ASN A 337 -6.34 -6.46 -1.60
CA ASN A 337 -7.38 -6.82 -0.64
C ASN A 337 -8.75 -6.13 -0.88
N ILE A 338 -8.98 -5.58 -2.08
CA ILE A 338 -10.18 -4.80 -2.43
C ILE A 338 -11.49 -5.51 -2.06
N GLY A 339 -11.61 -6.81 -2.32
CA GLY A 339 -12.83 -7.59 -2.04
C GLY A 339 -13.20 -7.69 -0.55
N LYS A 340 -12.31 -7.27 0.35
CA LYS A 340 -12.52 -7.21 1.80
C LYS A 340 -12.88 -5.81 2.30
N LEU A 341 -13.00 -4.83 1.42
CA LEU A 341 -13.39 -3.46 1.78
C LEU A 341 -14.92 -3.30 1.72
N LYS A 342 -15.44 -2.36 2.51
CA LYS A 342 -16.85 -1.93 2.46
C LYS A 342 -17.01 -0.68 1.63
N THR A 343 -16.03 0.22 1.66
CA THR A 343 -16.05 1.52 1.00
C THR A 343 -14.90 1.64 0.00
N PHE A 344 -15.23 2.04 -1.22
CA PHE A 344 -14.27 2.40 -2.25
C PHE A 344 -14.95 3.29 -3.30
N PHE A 345 -14.70 4.61 -3.28
CA PHE A 345 -15.31 5.53 -4.22
C PHE A 345 -14.39 6.70 -4.57
N LEU A 346 -14.66 7.32 -5.72
CA LEU A 346 -14.04 8.56 -6.17
C LEU A 346 -15.01 9.73 -6.06
N THR A 347 -14.51 10.92 -5.74
CA THR A 347 -15.22 12.18 -5.95
C THR A 347 -14.35 13.15 -6.74
N ASP A 348 -14.91 13.73 -7.78
CA ASP A 348 -14.29 14.80 -8.55
C ASP A 348 -14.85 16.15 -8.14
N THR A 349 -13.98 17.12 -7.93
CA THR A 349 -14.37 18.46 -7.47
C THR A 349 -13.66 19.52 -8.32
N PRO A 350 -14.28 19.94 -9.42
CA PRO A 350 -13.73 20.95 -10.31
C PRO A 350 -13.89 22.37 -9.78
N THR A 351 -12.95 23.26 -10.15
CA THR A 351 -13.02 24.69 -9.92
C THR A 351 -13.13 25.41 -11.26
N ASN A 352 -14.21 26.15 -11.48
CA ASN A 352 -14.51 26.83 -12.76
C ASN A 352 -14.62 25.90 -13.99
N LEU A 353 -14.88 24.61 -13.77
CA LEU A 353 -15.16 23.63 -14.81
C LEU A 353 -16.53 22.99 -14.56
N THR A 354 -17.08 22.37 -15.58
CA THR A 354 -18.27 21.51 -15.50
C THR A 354 -17.92 20.17 -16.08
N ASP A 355 -17.97 19.10 -15.26
CA ASP A 355 -17.71 17.75 -15.73
C ASP A 355 -18.94 17.18 -16.47
N LYS A 356 -18.68 16.43 -17.53
CA LYS A 356 -19.70 15.73 -18.32
C LYS A 356 -19.78 14.28 -17.85
N THR A 357 -20.72 14.01 -16.95
CA THR A 357 -20.87 12.66 -16.35
C THR A 357 -21.25 11.57 -17.35
N ASP A 358 -21.87 11.94 -18.46
CA ASP A 358 -22.23 11.04 -19.57
C ASP A 358 -21.03 10.63 -20.46
N SER A 359 -19.91 11.32 -20.32
CA SER A 359 -18.67 11.02 -21.04
C SER A 359 -17.76 10.06 -20.29
N ILE A 360 -18.08 9.68 -19.03
CA ILE A 360 -17.23 8.83 -18.18
C ILE A 360 -17.15 7.42 -18.77
N LYS A 361 -15.92 6.93 -18.99
CA LYS A 361 -15.62 5.59 -19.46
C LYS A 361 -14.50 4.97 -18.65
N PHE A 362 -14.50 3.63 -18.59
CA PHE A 362 -13.56 2.83 -17.81
C PHE A 362 -12.76 1.90 -18.72
N TYR A 363 -11.47 1.69 -18.42
CA TYR A 363 -10.58 0.86 -19.22
C TYR A 363 -9.64 0.03 -18.35
N SER A 364 -9.23 -1.13 -18.86
CA SER A 364 -8.26 -2.01 -18.19
C SER A 364 -6.80 -1.79 -18.62
N ASP A 365 -6.55 -0.89 -19.55
CA ASP A 365 -5.24 -0.58 -20.13
C ASP A 365 -4.99 0.93 -20.22
N GLU A 366 -3.72 1.33 -20.17
CA GLU A 366 -3.29 2.73 -20.17
C GLU A 366 -3.65 3.48 -21.47
N ASP A 367 -3.66 2.77 -22.59
CA ASP A 367 -4.01 3.32 -23.90
C ASP A 367 -5.53 3.51 -24.09
N CYS A 368 -6.32 3.13 -23.08
CA CYS A 368 -7.78 3.24 -23.08
C CYS A 368 -8.44 2.56 -24.30
N THR A 369 -7.99 1.36 -24.65
CA THR A 369 -8.51 0.57 -25.78
C THR A 369 -9.45 -0.56 -25.35
N ASN A 370 -9.25 -1.12 -24.15
CA ASN A 370 -10.03 -2.22 -23.59
C ASN A 370 -11.04 -1.69 -22.57
N GLU A 371 -12.24 -1.34 -23.06
CA GLU A 371 -13.30 -0.75 -22.24
C GLU A 371 -13.86 -1.77 -21.24
N ILE A 372 -14.07 -1.34 -20.00
CA ILE A 372 -14.74 -2.06 -18.92
C ILE A 372 -16.18 -1.58 -18.85
N THR A 373 -17.13 -2.51 -18.84
CA THR A 373 -18.54 -2.16 -18.66
C THR A 373 -18.78 -1.65 -17.25
N SER A 374 -19.37 -0.47 -17.10
CA SER A 374 -19.57 0.18 -15.79
C SER A 374 -20.33 -0.71 -14.78
N THR A 375 -21.32 -1.48 -15.22
CA THR A 375 -22.09 -2.42 -14.38
C THR A 375 -21.23 -3.54 -13.77
N ASP A 376 -20.06 -3.84 -14.35
CA ASP A 376 -19.17 -4.91 -13.89
C ASP A 376 -18.26 -4.47 -12.73
N ILE A 377 -18.21 -3.16 -12.44
CA ILE A 377 -17.33 -2.59 -11.40
C ILE A 377 -18.05 -1.64 -10.44
N LEU A 378 -19.22 -1.11 -10.79
CA LEU A 378 -19.94 -0.10 -9.99
C LEU A 378 -21.05 -0.71 -9.14
N VAL A 379 -21.43 0.04 -8.10
CA VAL A 379 -22.61 -0.27 -7.26
C VAL A 379 -23.88 -0.07 -8.07
N GLY A 380 -24.74 -1.08 -8.10
CA GLY A 380 -26.03 -1.04 -8.81
C GLY A 380 -25.87 -0.91 -10.33
N THR A 381 -26.78 -0.18 -10.95
CA THR A 381 -26.83 0.09 -12.40
C THR A 381 -26.28 1.45 -12.80
N SER A 382 -26.02 2.32 -11.83
CA SER A 382 -25.65 3.73 -12.07
C SER A 382 -24.73 4.30 -11.01
N GLY A 383 -23.72 3.59 -10.56
CA GLY A 383 -22.78 4.06 -9.51
C GLY A 383 -22.08 5.42 -9.78
N ILE A 384 -22.59 6.20 -10.74
CA ILE A 384 -22.14 7.56 -11.08
C ILE A 384 -23.26 8.54 -10.71
N ALA A 385 -22.92 9.59 -9.94
CA ALA A 385 -23.85 10.63 -9.53
C ALA A 385 -23.18 12.02 -9.61
N ALA A 386 -24.00 13.06 -9.80
CA ALA A 386 -23.51 14.43 -9.67
C ALA A 386 -22.98 14.70 -8.26
N TYR A 387 -21.93 15.50 -8.17
CA TYR A 387 -21.28 15.88 -6.92
C TYR A 387 -21.07 17.41 -6.88
N LYS A 388 -20.43 17.91 -5.83
CA LYS A 388 -20.19 19.32 -5.57
C LYS A 388 -19.49 20.03 -6.74
N ASN A 389 -19.81 21.33 -6.93
CA ASN A 389 -19.17 22.22 -7.91
C ASN A 389 -19.24 21.74 -9.37
N ASP A 390 -20.34 21.07 -9.75
CA ASP A 390 -20.54 20.44 -11.06
C ASP A 390 -19.55 19.29 -11.38
N GLY A 391 -19.07 18.61 -10.33
CA GLY A 391 -18.29 17.40 -10.40
C GLY A 391 -19.14 16.13 -10.31
N PHE A 392 -18.48 14.99 -10.07
CA PHE A 392 -19.15 13.69 -9.98
C PHE A 392 -18.67 12.86 -8.79
N LYS A 393 -19.44 11.82 -8.47
CA LYS A 393 -19.05 10.72 -7.59
C LYS A 393 -19.16 9.41 -8.37
N ILE A 394 -18.17 8.51 -8.20
CA ILE A 394 -18.17 7.14 -8.72
C ILE A 394 -18.10 6.19 -7.55
N ASP A 395 -19.17 5.42 -7.31
CA ASP A 395 -19.23 4.39 -6.27
C ASP A 395 -18.86 3.02 -6.89
N PHE A 396 -17.71 2.51 -6.53
CA PHE A 396 -17.28 1.16 -6.94
C PHE A 396 -17.84 0.10 -6.00
N ASP A 397 -18.13 -1.07 -6.56
CA ASP A 397 -18.45 -2.26 -5.78
C ASP A 397 -17.15 -3.04 -5.51
N PRO A 398 -16.64 -3.05 -4.25
CA PRO A 398 -15.39 -3.74 -3.93
C PRO A 398 -15.39 -5.22 -4.29
N LYS A 399 -16.54 -5.89 -4.26
CA LYS A 399 -16.65 -7.32 -4.62
C LYS A 399 -16.51 -7.54 -6.12
N LYS A 400 -17.08 -6.65 -6.93
CA LYS A 400 -16.95 -6.69 -8.40
C LYS A 400 -15.52 -6.35 -8.84
N LEU A 401 -14.83 -5.49 -8.10
CA LEU A 401 -13.43 -5.14 -8.36
C LEU A 401 -12.42 -6.24 -8.06
N THR A 402 -12.81 -7.39 -7.51
CA THR A 402 -11.87 -8.48 -7.19
C THR A 402 -11.12 -9.02 -8.40
N SER A 403 -11.70 -8.96 -9.59
CA SER A 403 -11.02 -9.33 -10.85
C SER A 403 -9.89 -8.38 -11.25
N TYR A 404 -9.88 -7.18 -10.65
CA TYR A 404 -8.87 -6.15 -10.84
C TYR A 404 -7.97 -5.96 -9.61
N ALA A 405 -8.06 -6.84 -8.60
CA ALA A 405 -7.22 -6.78 -7.41
C ALA A 405 -5.73 -6.75 -7.78
N GLY A 406 -4.98 -5.80 -7.23
CA GLY A 406 -3.57 -5.56 -7.54
C GLY A 406 -3.29 -4.97 -8.92
N LYS A 407 -4.32 -4.65 -9.71
CA LYS A 407 -4.19 -4.08 -11.06
C LYS A 407 -4.58 -2.61 -11.10
N THR A 408 -4.34 -1.99 -12.24
CA THR A 408 -4.74 -0.61 -12.53
C THR A 408 -5.95 -0.59 -13.46
N ILE A 409 -6.90 0.31 -13.20
CA ILE A 409 -7.94 0.70 -14.14
C ILE A 409 -7.78 2.18 -14.49
N TYR A 410 -8.27 2.56 -15.66
CA TYR A 410 -8.20 3.93 -16.17
C TYR A 410 -9.59 4.46 -16.43
N ILE A 411 -9.80 5.74 -16.15
CA ILE A 411 -11.07 6.43 -16.34
C ILE A 411 -10.82 7.63 -17.23
N THR A 412 -11.58 7.82 -18.29
CA THR A 412 -11.57 9.05 -19.07
C THR A 412 -12.89 9.75 -18.94
N TYR A 413 -12.88 11.07 -18.98
CA TYR A 413 -14.08 11.90 -19.05
C TYR A 413 -13.76 13.28 -19.61
N GLU A 414 -14.80 14.03 -19.96
CA GLU A 414 -14.71 15.39 -20.46
C GLU A 414 -15.23 16.41 -19.46
N ALA A 415 -14.65 17.61 -19.51
CA ALA A 415 -15.15 18.79 -18.81
C ALA A 415 -15.14 20.01 -19.72
N THR A 416 -15.84 21.07 -19.33
CA THR A 416 -15.86 22.35 -20.05
C THR A 416 -15.42 23.47 -19.11
N LEU A 417 -14.50 24.33 -19.56
CA LEU A 417 -14.04 25.50 -18.82
C LEU A 417 -15.12 26.60 -18.86
N LYS A 418 -15.56 27.05 -17.68
CA LYS A 418 -16.65 28.01 -17.52
C LYS A 418 -16.22 29.44 -17.82
N LYS A 419 -17.20 30.25 -18.23
CA LYS A 419 -17.05 31.70 -18.25
C LYS A 419 -16.76 32.21 -16.84
N GLY A 420 -15.70 33.03 -16.71
CA GLY A 420 -15.24 33.53 -15.41
C GLY A 420 -14.13 32.68 -14.78
N ALA A 421 -13.61 31.70 -15.50
CA ALA A 421 -12.39 30.99 -15.12
C ALA A 421 -11.26 31.98 -14.80
N VAL A 422 -10.47 31.66 -13.76
CA VAL A 422 -9.39 32.55 -13.32
C VAL A 422 -8.19 32.47 -14.25
N THR A 423 -7.62 33.64 -14.54
CA THR A 423 -6.44 33.81 -15.41
C THR A 423 -5.15 33.98 -14.60
N THR A 424 -5.15 33.58 -13.34
CA THR A 424 -4.01 33.68 -12.43
C THR A 424 -3.09 32.46 -12.55
N THR A 425 -1.90 32.54 -11.96
CA THR A 425 -0.92 31.45 -11.89
C THR A 425 -1.38 30.28 -11.01
N VAL A 426 -2.45 30.44 -10.24
CA VAL A 426 -3.09 29.34 -9.47
C VAL A 426 -3.81 28.37 -10.41
N GLY A 427 -4.37 28.88 -11.53
CA GLY A 427 -5.13 28.09 -12.48
C GLY A 427 -6.51 27.67 -11.97
N ASN A 428 -7.15 26.79 -12.73
CA ASN A 428 -8.47 26.24 -12.45
C ASN A 428 -8.28 24.75 -12.13
N ASN A 429 -8.28 24.42 -10.86
CA ASN A 429 -7.98 23.09 -10.35
C ASN A 429 -9.16 22.14 -10.60
N ASN A 430 -8.82 20.88 -10.89
CA ASN A 430 -9.77 19.78 -10.88
C ASN A 430 -9.20 18.65 -10.03
N THR A 431 -9.76 18.45 -8.82
CA THR A 431 -9.24 17.51 -7.83
C THR A 431 -10.06 16.25 -7.79
N ILE A 432 -9.41 15.10 -7.86
CA ILE A 432 -9.99 13.78 -7.65
C ILE A 432 -9.59 13.27 -6.26
N ASP A 433 -10.57 12.83 -5.50
CA ASP A 433 -10.41 12.19 -4.19
C ASP A 433 -10.77 10.73 -4.27
N MET A 434 -9.87 9.85 -3.82
CA MET A 434 -10.14 8.43 -3.58
C MET A 434 -10.40 8.22 -2.11
N THR A 435 -11.59 7.73 -1.77
CA THR A 435 -12.00 7.37 -0.39
C THR A 435 -12.16 5.86 -0.28
N TYR A 436 -11.59 5.26 0.78
CA TYR A 436 -11.60 3.82 0.98
C TYR A 436 -11.54 3.43 2.46
N SER A 437 -12.00 2.21 2.80
CA SER A 437 -11.97 1.67 4.17
C SER A 437 -10.56 1.64 4.75
N LYS A 438 -10.38 2.08 6.00
CA LYS A 438 -9.11 1.96 6.74
C LYS A 438 -8.72 0.52 7.04
N LYS A 439 -9.71 -0.37 7.11
CA LYS A 439 -9.55 -1.77 7.53
C LYS A 439 -10.28 -2.72 6.60
N THR A 440 -9.77 -3.94 6.50
CA THR A 440 -10.54 -5.04 5.91
C THR A 440 -11.66 -5.48 6.84
N SER A 441 -12.74 -6.03 6.29
CA SER A 441 -13.84 -6.65 7.04
C SER A 441 -13.96 -8.12 6.66
N THR A 442 -14.09 -8.99 7.64
CA THR A 442 -14.45 -10.41 7.43
C THR A 442 -15.93 -10.58 7.12
N ASP A 443 -16.77 -9.66 7.59
CA ASP A 443 -18.19 -9.61 7.30
C ASP A 443 -18.53 -8.44 6.36
N THR A 444 -18.48 -8.71 5.06
CA THR A 444 -18.89 -7.75 4.02
C THR A 444 -20.40 -7.76 3.77
N THR A 445 -21.16 -8.58 4.53
CA THR A 445 -22.61 -8.70 4.40
C THR A 445 -23.37 -7.93 5.49
N SER A 446 -22.69 -7.51 6.57
CA SER A 446 -23.33 -6.76 7.64
C SER A 446 -23.71 -5.35 7.17
N ALA A 447 -24.90 -4.93 7.59
CA ALA A 447 -25.44 -3.59 7.29
C ALA A 447 -24.80 -2.46 8.10
N GLU A 448 -23.72 -2.71 8.84
CA GLU A 448 -22.95 -1.66 9.50
C GLU A 448 -22.31 -0.76 8.43
N THR A 449 -22.87 0.43 8.30
CA THR A 449 -22.32 1.47 7.43
C THR A 449 -21.08 2.06 8.09
N GLU A 450 -19.95 2.03 7.37
CA GLU A 450 -18.78 2.80 7.76
C GLU A 450 -19.10 4.30 7.78
N THR A 451 -18.44 5.03 8.66
CA THR A 451 -18.50 6.48 8.79
C THR A 451 -17.22 7.12 8.27
N GLU A 452 -17.18 8.45 8.15
CA GLU A 452 -15.96 9.17 7.74
C GLU A 452 -14.76 8.87 8.65
N ALA A 453 -14.97 8.50 9.90
CA ALA A 453 -13.92 8.10 10.84
C ALA A 453 -13.24 6.78 10.41
N ASP A 454 -13.95 5.94 9.65
CA ASP A 454 -13.48 4.63 9.20
C ASP A 454 -12.81 4.67 7.81
N TRP A 455 -12.68 5.86 7.21
CA TRP A 455 -12.16 6.04 5.86
C TRP A 455 -10.77 6.66 5.85
N ASN A 456 -9.96 6.20 4.90
CA ASN A 456 -8.79 6.91 4.41
C ASN A 456 -9.15 7.67 3.13
N LYS A 457 -8.39 8.74 2.86
CA LYS A 457 -8.54 9.56 1.67
C LYS A 457 -7.16 9.87 1.09
N ILE A 458 -7.05 9.76 -0.23
CA ILE A 458 -5.91 10.23 -1.02
C ILE A 458 -6.46 11.07 -2.17
N GLU A 459 -5.67 12.03 -2.64
CA GLU A 459 -6.11 12.98 -3.67
C GLU A 459 -5.02 13.23 -4.71
N ASP A 460 -5.46 13.67 -5.90
CA ASP A 460 -4.60 14.23 -6.91
C ASP A 460 -5.30 15.35 -7.69
N THR A 461 -4.55 16.28 -8.27
CA THR A 461 -5.09 17.48 -8.90
C THR A 461 -4.42 17.79 -10.22
N ALA A 462 -5.21 17.88 -11.29
CA ALA A 462 -4.78 18.44 -12.56
C ALA A 462 -5.25 19.92 -12.67
N VAL A 463 -4.44 20.75 -13.32
CA VAL A 463 -4.66 22.20 -13.39
C VAL A 463 -4.89 22.64 -14.81
N VAL A 464 -5.95 23.44 -15.03
CA VAL A 464 -6.23 24.09 -16.31
C VAL A 464 -5.95 25.59 -16.20
N TYR A 465 -5.06 26.07 -17.05
CA TYR A 465 -4.74 27.49 -17.16
C TYR A 465 -5.53 28.14 -18.28
N THR A 466 -5.92 29.39 -18.06
CA THR A 466 -6.45 30.26 -19.09
C THR A 466 -5.89 31.66 -18.90
N PHE A 467 -5.89 32.46 -19.93
CA PHE A 467 -5.12 33.70 -19.96
C PHE A 467 -5.97 34.88 -20.40
N GLN A 468 -5.35 36.07 -20.38
CA GLN A 468 -6.00 37.32 -20.79
C GLN A 468 -5.07 38.20 -21.65
N ILE A 469 -5.68 39.11 -22.41
CA ILE A 469 -5.01 40.17 -23.12
C ILE A 469 -5.53 41.49 -22.57
N ASP A 470 -4.62 42.29 -21.99
CA ASP A 470 -4.89 43.66 -21.52
C ASP A 470 -4.48 44.65 -22.58
N ILE A 471 -5.41 45.54 -22.97
CA ILE A 471 -5.21 46.55 -23.98
C ILE A 471 -5.28 47.93 -23.30
N THR A 472 -4.33 48.80 -23.66
CA THR A 472 -4.41 50.23 -23.39
C THR A 472 -4.51 50.96 -24.74
N LYS A 473 -5.60 51.68 -24.97
CA LYS A 473 -5.85 52.41 -26.18
C LYS A 473 -5.49 53.89 -26.00
N VAL A 474 -4.59 54.37 -26.87
CA VAL A 474 -4.07 55.71 -26.79
C VAL A 474 -4.27 56.44 -28.14
N GLY A 475 -4.66 57.68 -28.05
CA GLY A 475 -4.66 58.60 -29.20
C GLY A 475 -3.43 59.53 -29.19
N LYS A 476 -2.82 59.75 -30.35
CA LYS A 476 -1.70 60.70 -30.50
C LYS A 476 -2.08 61.87 -31.34
N ASP A 477 -1.81 63.09 -30.79
CA ASP A 477 -1.85 64.36 -31.47
C ASP A 477 -0.45 65.02 -31.38
N GLY A 478 0.35 64.86 -32.39
CA GLY A 478 1.76 65.24 -32.32
C GLY A 478 2.54 64.39 -31.29
N THR A 479 3.02 65.04 -30.24
CA THR A 479 3.70 64.41 -29.11
C THR A 479 2.77 64.04 -27.96
N ASP A 480 1.54 64.58 -27.94
CA ASP A 480 0.59 64.41 -26.86
C ASP A 480 -0.17 63.09 -26.97
N GLU A 481 -0.26 62.37 -25.86
CA GLU A 481 -0.99 61.09 -25.74
C GLU A 481 -2.21 61.25 -24.86
N THR A 482 -3.35 60.73 -25.31
CA THR A 482 -4.60 60.71 -24.59
C THR A 482 -5.20 59.31 -24.56
N ASN A 483 -5.61 58.82 -23.41
CA ASN A 483 -6.31 57.53 -23.31
C ASN A 483 -7.68 57.63 -23.97
N LEU A 484 -7.99 56.71 -24.89
CA LEU A 484 -9.24 56.71 -25.64
C LEU A 484 -10.24 55.72 -25.07
N GLN A 485 -11.33 56.25 -24.49
CA GLN A 485 -12.48 55.48 -24.00
C GLN A 485 -13.55 55.37 -25.10
N GLY A 486 -14.27 54.23 -25.17
CA GLY A 486 -15.34 54.02 -26.14
C GLY A 486 -14.90 53.47 -27.49
N VAL A 487 -13.65 53.06 -27.63
CA VAL A 487 -13.09 52.39 -28.82
C VAL A 487 -13.49 50.92 -28.78
N GLU A 488 -14.14 50.43 -29.86
CA GLU A 488 -14.59 49.02 -29.96
C GLU A 488 -13.54 48.16 -30.64
N PHE A 489 -13.24 47.05 -30.03
CA PHE A 489 -12.37 46.02 -30.60
C PHE A 489 -13.10 44.69 -30.70
N LYS A 490 -12.85 43.97 -31.82
CA LYS A 490 -13.15 42.57 -31.96
C LYS A 490 -11.86 41.75 -31.85
N LEU A 491 -11.87 40.70 -31.08
CA LEU A 491 -10.82 39.71 -30.97
C LEU A 491 -11.13 38.54 -31.88
N TYR A 492 -10.23 38.21 -32.78
CA TYR A 492 -10.31 37.04 -33.66
C TYR A 492 -9.23 36.02 -33.31
N GLU A 493 -9.62 34.74 -33.36
CA GLU A 493 -8.71 33.62 -33.34
C GLU A 493 -8.41 33.16 -34.75
N GLN A 494 -7.14 32.95 -35.07
CA GLN A 494 -6.70 32.35 -36.33
C GLN A 494 -6.83 30.83 -36.24
N ILE A 495 -7.62 30.24 -37.09
CA ILE A 495 -7.89 28.80 -37.16
C ILE A 495 -7.48 28.24 -38.54
N ALA A 496 -7.49 26.90 -38.68
CA ALA A 496 -7.33 26.26 -39.97
C ALA A 496 -8.38 26.76 -40.95
N HIS A 497 -8.00 26.88 -42.24
CA HIS A 497 -8.89 27.40 -43.27
C HIS A 497 -10.16 26.55 -43.40
N GLN A 498 -11.30 27.25 -43.45
CA GLN A 498 -12.61 26.67 -43.66
C GLN A 498 -13.18 27.14 -44.98
N GLU A 499 -13.40 26.24 -45.93
CA GLU A 499 -14.03 26.54 -47.23
C GLU A 499 -15.49 27.05 -47.07
N THR A 500 -16.20 26.50 -46.04
CA THR A 500 -17.53 26.95 -45.67
C THR A 500 -17.49 27.41 -44.21
N PRO A 501 -17.28 28.72 -43.97
CA PRO A 501 -17.13 29.24 -42.62
C PRO A 501 -18.45 29.17 -41.83
N ALA A 502 -18.32 28.85 -40.51
CA ALA A 502 -19.42 28.94 -39.55
C ALA A 502 -19.82 30.44 -39.34
N ASN A 503 -20.95 30.67 -38.67
CA ASN A 503 -21.50 32.03 -38.47
C ASN A 503 -20.56 32.98 -37.70
N ASP A 504 -19.68 32.46 -36.88
CA ASP A 504 -18.69 33.18 -36.07
C ASP A 504 -17.31 33.25 -36.76
N VAL A 505 -17.19 32.75 -37.98
CA VAL A 505 -15.95 32.74 -38.78
C VAL A 505 -16.10 33.67 -39.98
N LEU A 506 -15.12 34.58 -40.17
CA LEU A 506 -15.14 35.48 -41.29
C LEU A 506 -15.02 34.74 -42.63
N SER A 507 -15.83 35.17 -43.62
CA SER A 507 -15.60 34.77 -44.99
C SER A 507 -14.24 35.32 -45.51
N ASP A 508 -13.64 34.70 -46.53
CA ASP A 508 -12.43 35.18 -47.15
C ASP A 508 -12.56 36.64 -47.62
N LYS A 509 -13.74 37.00 -48.09
CA LYS A 509 -14.03 38.37 -48.56
C LYS A 509 -14.01 39.36 -47.38
N ASP A 510 -14.68 39.04 -46.29
CA ASP A 510 -14.78 39.92 -45.13
C ASP A 510 -13.44 40.01 -44.39
N ALA A 511 -12.72 38.92 -44.28
CA ALA A 511 -11.38 38.90 -43.72
C ALA A 511 -10.41 39.80 -44.49
N LYS A 512 -10.44 39.76 -45.85
CA LYS A 512 -9.66 40.64 -46.70
C LYS A 512 -10.08 42.11 -46.52
N ALA A 513 -11.38 42.38 -46.44
CA ALA A 513 -11.90 43.71 -46.24
C ALA A 513 -11.41 44.34 -44.91
N LEU A 514 -11.24 43.54 -43.87
CA LEU A 514 -10.67 43.96 -42.59
C LEU A 514 -9.14 44.03 -42.59
N GLY A 515 -8.48 43.68 -43.69
CA GLY A 515 -7.03 43.79 -43.83
C GLY A 515 -6.23 42.56 -43.43
N PHE A 516 -6.87 41.42 -43.20
CA PHE A 516 -6.16 40.16 -43.00
C PHE A 516 -5.47 39.70 -44.26
N LYS A 517 -4.25 39.16 -44.08
CA LYS A 517 -3.48 38.50 -45.13
C LYS A 517 -3.75 36.99 -45.07
N ASP A 518 -3.26 36.23 -45.95
CA ASP A 518 -3.26 34.76 -45.95
C ASP A 518 -4.63 34.10 -45.75
N THR A 519 -5.73 34.74 -46.16
CA THR A 519 -7.12 34.26 -46.04
C THR A 519 -7.39 32.93 -46.77
N LYS A 520 -6.49 32.50 -47.66
CA LYS A 520 -6.54 31.16 -48.29
C LYS A 520 -5.86 30.07 -47.46
N LYS A 521 -5.08 30.47 -46.46
CA LYS A 521 -4.37 29.55 -45.57
C LYS A 521 -5.04 29.41 -44.21
N PHE A 522 -5.67 30.48 -43.76
CA PHE A 522 -6.30 30.57 -42.44
C PHE A 522 -7.70 31.20 -42.54
N SER A 523 -8.55 30.80 -41.63
CA SER A 523 -9.81 31.48 -41.29
C SER A 523 -9.70 32.19 -39.95
N TYR A 524 -10.58 33.16 -39.70
CA TYR A 524 -10.55 34.02 -38.51
C TYR A 524 -11.91 33.93 -37.81
N LYS A 525 -11.91 33.35 -36.63
CA LYS A 525 -13.10 33.14 -35.79
C LYS A 525 -13.23 34.28 -34.79
N GLU A 526 -14.40 34.94 -34.73
CA GLU A 526 -14.67 35.95 -33.71
C GLU A 526 -14.76 35.30 -32.34
N VAL A 527 -13.92 35.74 -31.39
CA VAL A 527 -13.87 35.21 -30.00
C VAL A 527 -14.65 36.13 -29.07
N ALA A 528 -14.47 37.44 -29.20
CA ALA A 528 -15.12 38.40 -28.32
C ALA A 528 -15.16 39.79 -28.97
N THR A 529 -16.11 40.62 -28.51
CA THR A 529 -16.22 42.04 -28.82
C THR A 529 -16.41 42.83 -27.52
N ASP A 530 -15.61 43.86 -27.30
CA ASP A 530 -15.79 44.79 -26.15
C ASP A 530 -15.21 46.16 -26.47
N ILE A 531 -15.50 47.15 -25.60
CA ILE A 531 -15.12 48.54 -25.76
C ILE A 531 -14.17 49.01 -24.65
N THR A 532 -13.27 49.91 -24.98
CA THR A 532 -12.36 50.51 -24.00
C THR A 532 -13.10 51.35 -22.97
N LYS A 533 -12.76 51.20 -21.70
CA LYS A 533 -13.32 51.86 -20.51
C LYS A 533 -12.38 52.98 -20.03
N ASP A 534 -12.61 53.49 -18.85
CA ASP A 534 -11.79 54.56 -18.24
C ASP A 534 -10.29 54.23 -18.32
N GLY A 535 -9.51 55.25 -18.68
CA GLY A 535 -8.09 55.08 -18.92
C GLY A 535 -7.73 54.37 -20.23
N GLY A 536 -8.70 54.24 -21.16
CA GLY A 536 -8.50 53.57 -22.46
C GLY A 536 -8.27 52.06 -22.34
N LYS A 537 -8.73 51.43 -21.26
CA LYS A 537 -8.43 50.04 -20.94
C LYS A 537 -9.54 49.08 -21.39
N LEU A 538 -9.11 47.92 -21.86
CA LEU A 538 -9.95 46.77 -22.24
C LEU A 538 -9.21 45.49 -21.96
N THR A 539 -9.92 44.46 -21.51
CA THR A 539 -9.36 43.13 -21.22
C THR A 539 -10.22 42.03 -21.84
N PHE A 540 -9.60 41.18 -22.63
CA PHE A 540 -10.17 39.91 -23.09
C PHE A 540 -9.65 38.77 -22.22
N THR A 541 -10.52 37.98 -21.61
CA THR A 541 -10.18 36.88 -20.69
C THR A 541 -10.61 35.53 -21.24
N GLY A 542 -10.10 34.44 -20.65
CA GLY A 542 -10.51 33.09 -20.99
C GLY A 542 -9.88 32.57 -22.30
N LEU A 543 -8.64 32.92 -22.54
CA LEU A 543 -7.90 32.61 -23.77
C LEU A 543 -6.88 31.49 -23.51
N SER A 544 -6.65 30.64 -24.50
CA SER A 544 -5.57 29.65 -24.46
C SER A 544 -4.26 30.25 -25.04
N ASN A 545 -3.15 29.54 -24.82
CA ASN A 545 -1.86 29.89 -25.41
C ASN A 545 -1.94 29.94 -26.96
N SER A 546 -1.20 30.83 -27.58
CA SER A 546 -1.17 31.00 -29.03
C SER A 546 -0.58 29.82 -29.77
N LYS A 547 0.25 28.99 -29.13
CA LYS A 547 0.86 27.81 -29.79
C LYS A 547 -0.16 26.72 -30.04
N THR A 548 -0.09 26.12 -31.22
CA THR A 548 -0.82 24.91 -31.58
C THR A 548 0.17 23.88 -32.12
N ALA A 549 -0.19 22.60 -32.13
CA ALA A 549 0.64 21.53 -32.67
C ALA A 549 1.10 21.75 -34.13
N THR A 550 0.38 22.59 -34.88
CA THR A 550 0.60 22.79 -36.34
C THR A 550 1.06 24.16 -36.72
N THR A 551 1.13 25.13 -35.82
CA THR A 551 1.50 26.53 -36.17
C THR A 551 2.29 27.19 -35.04
N ASP A 552 3.45 27.77 -35.41
CA ASP A 552 4.17 28.75 -34.58
C ASP A 552 3.58 30.16 -34.68
N ALA A 553 2.42 30.30 -35.34
CA ALA A 553 1.85 31.58 -35.67
C ALA A 553 1.02 32.13 -34.50
N SER A 554 1.00 33.44 -34.37
CA SER A 554 0.09 34.11 -33.44
C SER A 554 -1.34 33.73 -33.70
N ARG A 555 -1.99 33.34 -32.65
CA ARG A 555 -3.35 32.84 -32.70
C ARG A 555 -4.37 33.97 -32.66
N TYR A 556 -4.06 35.11 -32.06
CA TYR A 556 -5.02 36.18 -31.80
C TYR A 556 -4.73 37.44 -32.57
N TRP A 557 -5.80 38.11 -33.05
CA TRP A 557 -5.79 39.33 -33.82
C TRP A 557 -6.87 40.28 -33.32
N LEU A 558 -6.51 41.53 -33.07
CA LEU A 558 -7.42 42.61 -32.70
C LEU A 558 -7.79 43.44 -33.93
N VAL A 559 -9.07 43.66 -34.14
CA VAL A 559 -9.64 44.53 -35.14
C VAL A 559 -10.37 45.65 -34.48
N GLU A 560 -9.98 46.89 -34.70
CA GLU A 560 -10.70 48.08 -34.26
C GLU A 560 -11.87 48.31 -35.21
N THR A 561 -13.11 48.28 -34.69
CA THR A 561 -14.33 48.43 -35.47
C THR A 561 -14.98 49.78 -35.31
N LYS A 562 -14.73 50.47 -34.16
CA LYS A 562 -15.15 51.86 -33.92
C LYS A 562 -14.07 52.61 -33.15
N THR A 563 -13.88 53.88 -33.48
CA THR A 563 -13.00 54.80 -32.73
C THR A 563 -13.76 56.01 -32.25
N VAL A 564 -13.11 56.83 -31.45
CA VAL A 564 -13.68 58.12 -30.97
C VAL A 564 -13.45 59.22 -32.02
N ASP A 565 -14.30 60.24 -31.97
CA ASP A 565 -14.28 61.35 -32.87
C ASP A 565 -12.89 62.05 -32.92
N GLY A 566 -12.46 62.43 -34.12
CA GLY A 566 -11.17 63.07 -34.35
C GLY A 566 -9.97 62.10 -34.51
N TYR A 567 -10.15 60.79 -34.32
CA TYR A 567 -9.10 59.80 -34.53
C TYR A 567 -9.44 58.84 -35.68
N ASN A 568 -8.40 58.37 -36.39
CA ASN A 568 -8.56 57.42 -37.47
C ASN A 568 -8.61 55.98 -36.91
N LEU A 569 -9.46 55.13 -37.51
CA LEU A 569 -9.42 53.68 -37.30
C LEU A 569 -8.08 53.09 -37.69
N LEU A 570 -7.72 52.03 -37.03
CA LEU A 570 -6.59 51.20 -37.47
C LEU A 570 -6.87 50.59 -38.84
N ALA A 571 -5.91 50.76 -39.77
CA ALA A 571 -6.07 50.28 -41.13
C ALA A 571 -5.88 48.79 -41.31
N LYS A 572 -5.44 48.07 -40.25
CA LYS A 572 -5.10 46.63 -40.29
C LYS A 572 -5.30 45.99 -38.93
N PRO A 573 -5.60 44.71 -38.90
CA PRO A 573 -5.60 43.93 -37.66
C PRO A 573 -4.25 43.99 -36.94
N VAL A 574 -4.30 44.05 -35.61
CA VAL A 574 -3.11 44.01 -34.76
C VAL A 574 -2.94 42.57 -34.25
N LYS A 575 -1.80 41.97 -34.60
CA LYS A 575 -1.42 40.64 -34.12
C LYS A 575 -1.09 40.72 -32.63
N VAL A 576 -1.64 39.80 -31.83
CA VAL A 576 -1.31 39.66 -30.43
C VAL A 576 -0.77 38.26 -30.18
N GLU A 577 0.41 38.16 -29.64
CA GLU A 577 1.03 36.88 -29.25
C GLU A 577 0.81 36.64 -27.78
N LEU A 578 0.10 35.55 -27.47
CA LEU A 578 -0.08 35.03 -26.14
C LEU A 578 0.76 33.76 -26.03
N SER A 579 1.99 33.89 -25.56
CA SER A 579 2.92 32.79 -25.40
C SER A 579 3.34 32.67 -23.96
N ILE A 580 3.15 31.48 -23.40
CA ILE A 580 3.44 31.19 -22.01
C ILE A 580 4.31 29.94 -21.95
N ALA A 581 5.40 30.03 -21.19
CA ALA A 581 6.24 28.89 -20.88
C ALA A 581 5.77 28.23 -19.57
N TYR A 582 5.87 26.91 -19.53
CA TYR A 582 5.58 26.13 -18.35
C TYR A 582 6.85 25.53 -17.79
N LYS A 583 6.88 25.40 -16.49
CA LYS A 583 7.93 24.76 -15.74
C LYS A 583 7.38 23.49 -15.12
N THR A 584 8.10 22.40 -15.33
CA THR A 584 7.81 21.13 -14.67
C THR A 584 8.87 20.83 -13.63
N SER A 585 8.47 20.35 -12.49
CA SER A 585 9.36 19.85 -11.45
C SER A 585 8.86 18.50 -10.96
N TRP A 586 9.79 17.59 -10.68
CA TRP A 586 9.51 16.22 -10.30
C TRP A 586 9.98 15.97 -8.88
N SER A 587 9.21 15.22 -8.08
CA SER A 587 9.70 14.67 -6.84
C SER A 587 10.37 13.31 -7.06
N GLU A 588 11.39 13.01 -6.25
CA GLU A 588 12.09 11.74 -6.33
C GLU A 588 11.24 10.63 -5.70
N LYS A 589 11.01 9.55 -6.45
CA LYS A 589 10.48 8.31 -5.90
C LYS A 589 11.65 7.43 -5.44
N LYS A 590 11.52 6.83 -4.26
CA LYS A 590 12.54 5.95 -3.69
C LYS A 590 11.99 4.54 -3.53
N GLU A 591 12.78 3.56 -3.88
CA GLU A 591 12.50 2.14 -3.63
C GLU A 591 13.24 1.69 -2.37
N TYR A 592 12.59 0.88 -1.54
CA TYR A 592 13.22 0.23 -0.40
C TYR A 592 13.66 -1.18 -0.78
N ASN A 593 14.98 -1.39 -0.85
CA ASN A 593 15.55 -2.67 -1.21
C ASN A 593 16.54 -3.12 -0.13
N ASP A 594 16.31 -4.28 0.49
CA ASP A 594 17.15 -4.88 1.54
C ASP A 594 17.65 -3.93 2.64
N GLY A 595 16.76 -3.07 3.14
CA GLY A 595 17.09 -2.14 4.22
C GLY A 595 17.66 -0.80 3.75
N VAL A 596 17.78 -0.57 2.44
CA VAL A 596 18.32 0.66 1.86
C VAL A 596 17.30 1.30 0.92
N TRP A 597 17.13 2.62 1.04
CA TRP A 597 16.35 3.40 0.09
C TRP A 597 17.17 3.65 -1.19
N VAL A 598 16.72 3.10 -2.30
CA VAL A 598 17.31 3.32 -3.62
C VAL A 598 16.47 4.34 -4.37
N LYS A 599 17.13 5.29 -5.06
CA LYS A 599 16.48 6.29 -5.88
C LYS A 599 15.80 5.62 -7.09
N HIS A 600 14.52 5.93 -7.29
CA HIS A 600 13.74 5.45 -8.44
C HIS A 600 13.51 6.55 -9.46
N GLU A 601 13.12 6.14 -10.68
CA GLU A 601 12.69 7.10 -11.71
C GLU A 601 11.48 7.91 -11.24
N LEU A 602 11.48 9.17 -11.62
CA LEU A 602 10.43 10.14 -11.35
C LEU A 602 9.14 9.71 -12.05
N THR A 603 8.00 9.79 -11.36
CA THR A 603 6.69 9.49 -11.94
C THR A 603 5.96 10.76 -12.29
N LYS A 604 5.08 10.72 -13.30
CA LYS A 604 4.27 11.88 -13.71
C LYS A 604 3.43 12.43 -12.56
N LYS A 605 2.97 11.59 -11.65
CA LYS A 605 2.20 11.99 -10.47
C LYS A 605 2.93 13.01 -9.58
N ASP A 606 4.25 12.98 -9.59
CA ASP A 606 5.08 13.86 -8.79
C ASP A 606 5.47 15.13 -9.57
N GLU A 607 4.96 15.32 -10.80
CA GLU A 607 5.19 16.47 -11.62
C GLU A 607 4.39 17.68 -11.11
N LYS A 608 5.09 18.78 -10.84
CA LYS A 608 4.45 20.08 -10.66
C LYS A 608 4.49 20.84 -11.97
N PHE A 609 3.32 21.11 -12.50
CA PHE A 609 3.14 21.86 -13.72
C PHE A 609 2.64 23.26 -13.37
N GLU A 610 3.43 24.28 -13.64
CA GLU A 610 3.09 25.66 -13.34
C GLU A 610 3.66 26.62 -14.41
N PRO A 611 3.04 27.80 -14.62
CA PRO A 611 3.63 28.83 -15.47
C PRO A 611 5.02 29.23 -14.96
N ASP A 612 6.02 29.24 -15.84
CA ASP A 612 7.39 29.64 -15.49
C ASP A 612 7.48 31.15 -15.31
N LYS A 613 7.52 31.58 -14.07
CA LYS A 613 7.60 33.00 -13.66
C LYS A 613 8.92 33.68 -14.09
N ASN A 614 9.95 32.92 -14.36
CA ASN A 614 11.30 33.40 -14.65
C ASN A 614 11.67 33.34 -16.15
N ASN A 615 10.72 32.89 -16.99
CA ASN A 615 11.01 32.74 -18.41
C ASN A 615 10.71 34.04 -19.20
N ASP A 616 11.76 34.71 -19.66
CA ASP A 616 11.68 35.90 -20.52
C ASP A 616 10.99 35.65 -21.88
N ALA A 617 10.72 34.41 -22.27
CA ALA A 617 9.94 34.08 -23.45
C ALA A 617 8.49 34.59 -23.37
N MET A 618 7.98 34.88 -22.16
CA MET A 618 6.75 35.64 -21.93
C MET A 618 6.89 37.11 -22.36
N ASN A 619 8.10 37.61 -22.53
CA ASN A 619 8.43 38.94 -22.99
C ASN A 619 8.67 38.94 -24.50
N GLY A 620 7.87 38.24 -25.30
CA GLY A 620 7.99 38.23 -26.77
C GLY A 620 8.07 39.62 -27.33
N GLY A 621 9.27 40.05 -27.61
CA GLY A 621 9.74 41.24 -28.36
C GLY A 621 8.81 42.44 -28.43
N THR A 622 9.29 43.63 -28.15
CA THR A 622 8.76 44.98 -28.43
C THR A 622 7.30 45.33 -28.13
N GLN A 623 6.46 44.41 -27.73
CA GLN A 623 5.15 44.67 -27.18
C GLN A 623 5.23 44.34 -25.68
N SER A 624 5.12 45.38 -24.88
CA SER A 624 5.30 45.37 -23.43
C SER A 624 4.94 44.05 -22.76
N GLY A 625 5.97 43.34 -22.38
CA GLY A 625 5.84 42.05 -21.72
C GLY A 625 5.04 42.12 -20.44
N TYR A 626 4.33 41.07 -20.17
CA TYR A 626 3.62 40.84 -18.95
C TYR A 626 4.54 40.13 -17.95
N THR A 627 4.71 40.69 -16.77
CA THR A 627 5.50 40.04 -15.71
C THR A 627 4.56 39.20 -14.87
N VAL A 628 4.74 37.89 -14.87
CA VAL A 628 4.05 36.97 -13.94
C VAL A 628 4.71 37.11 -12.57
N GLY A 629 4.12 37.82 -11.67
CA GLY A 629 4.52 37.88 -10.25
C GLY A 629 3.64 37.02 -9.39
N ASP A 630 3.99 36.84 -8.12
CA ASP A 630 3.40 35.85 -7.20
C ASP A 630 1.89 35.91 -7.01
N ASP A 631 1.18 36.95 -7.37
CA ASP A 631 -0.30 37.06 -7.28
C ASP A 631 -0.91 37.62 -8.57
N LYS A 632 -0.31 37.36 -9.73
CA LYS A 632 -0.65 38.11 -10.94
C LYS A 632 -1.27 37.25 -12.01
N ILE A 633 -2.07 37.92 -12.80
CA ILE A 633 -2.86 37.48 -13.92
C ILE A 633 -1.95 36.97 -15.03
N GLY A 634 -2.19 35.76 -15.53
CA GLY A 634 -1.50 35.21 -16.71
C GLY A 634 -2.02 35.86 -17.98
N GLY A 635 -1.13 36.57 -18.71
CA GLY A 635 -1.56 37.18 -19.96
C GLY A 635 -0.57 38.18 -20.55
N GLN A 636 -1.01 38.91 -21.55
CA GLN A 636 -0.20 39.90 -22.27
C GLN A 636 -0.81 41.30 -22.17
N LYS A 637 0.05 42.33 -22.05
CA LYS A 637 -0.34 43.73 -22.11
C LYS A 637 0.11 44.32 -23.44
N THR A 638 -0.75 45.10 -24.10
CA THR A 638 -0.41 45.79 -25.34
C THR A 638 -0.96 47.21 -25.36
N THR A 639 -0.20 48.14 -25.90
CA THR A 639 -0.64 49.52 -26.15
C THR A 639 -0.92 49.70 -27.63
N ILE A 640 -2.14 50.17 -27.94
CA ILE A 640 -2.58 50.41 -29.31
C ILE A 640 -2.82 51.89 -29.52
N VAL A 641 -2.16 52.46 -30.57
CA VAL A 641 -2.15 53.91 -30.83
C VAL A 641 -2.93 54.24 -32.07
N ASN A 642 -3.89 55.20 -31.95
CA ASN A 642 -4.52 55.87 -33.08
C ASN A 642 -3.89 57.27 -33.30
N LYS A 643 -3.73 57.64 -34.53
CA LYS A 643 -3.33 59.01 -34.92
C LYS A 643 -4.56 59.86 -35.14
N LYS A 644 -4.47 61.12 -34.79
CA LYS A 644 -5.49 62.11 -35.08
C LYS A 644 -5.75 62.19 -36.58
N GLY A 645 -7.02 62.28 -36.96
CA GLY A 645 -7.44 62.44 -38.33
C GLY A 645 -7.13 63.84 -38.88
N PHE A 646 -7.01 63.95 -40.20
CA PHE A 646 -6.96 65.29 -40.83
C PHE A 646 -8.31 65.95 -40.71
N GLN A 647 -8.35 67.20 -40.20
CA GLN A 647 -9.54 67.98 -40.22
C GLN A 647 -9.80 68.49 -41.66
N LEU A 648 -11.00 68.31 -42.15
CA LEU A 648 -11.40 68.93 -43.38
C LEU A 648 -11.49 70.46 -43.18
N PRO A 649 -11.05 71.27 -44.09
CA PRO A 649 -11.19 72.70 -43.97
C PRO A 649 -12.69 73.05 -43.86
N VAL A 650 -13.03 73.96 -42.96
CA VAL A 650 -14.41 74.43 -42.78
C VAL A 650 -14.81 75.11 -44.08
N THR A 651 -15.51 74.41 -44.96
CA THR A 651 -16.10 74.96 -46.16
C THR A 651 -17.43 75.58 -45.82
N GLY A 652 -17.45 76.87 -45.56
CA GLY A 652 -18.64 77.63 -45.21
C GLY A 652 -18.33 79.09 -44.80
N GLY A 653 -17.46 79.78 -45.50
CA GLY A 653 -17.38 81.22 -45.40
C GLY A 653 -18.52 81.84 -46.19
N PHE A 654 -19.35 82.64 -45.49
CA PHE A 654 -20.33 83.51 -46.16
C PHE A 654 -19.66 84.31 -47.23
N GLY A 655 -20.08 84.08 -48.45
CA GLY A 655 -19.74 85.02 -49.55
C GLY A 655 -20.33 86.33 -49.20
N THR A 656 -19.50 87.30 -48.92
CA THR A 656 -19.90 88.68 -48.93
C THR A 656 -19.86 89.10 -50.42
N LEU A 657 -21.01 89.56 -50.88
CA LEU A 657 -21.17 90.32 -52.07
C LEU A 657 -20.22 91.55 -52.14
#